data_0b15901fd2a4a6952326de46b0e1effd
#
_entry.id   0b15901fd2a4a6952326de46b0e1effd
#
_cell.length_a   1.000
_cell.length_b   1.000
_cell.length_c   1.000
_cell.angle_alpha   90.00
_cell.angle_beta   90.00
_cell.angle_gamma   90.00
#
_symmetry.space_group_name_H-M   'P 1'
#
loop_
_entity.id
_entity.type
_entity.pdbx_description
1 polymer ?
#
loop_
_entity_poly.entity_id
_entity_poly.type
_entity_poly.pdbx_seq_one_letter_code
_entity_poly.pdbx_strand_id
1 'polypeptide(L)'
;MPPFAERLQRGLEDENMHRALERFAPSWRQSRQALFEATAAEYGSDYSFVSLRQRLRAAKDEAIAHQQELVARFKEQATAAGAVVYEARSAEDANRYIYELCRRKGITLIVKSKTMVSEEIELNHYLEERGIKAVETDLGEWVAQLDHERPSHMVMPIIHKTRQQVGEVLSRATGREISRENVAEQVAVIRREHRQAFLTAGMGISGANALIAESGTVMLNTNEGNGRMVTSLPPVHVVLAGYDKLLPTFADAMTQIRLLARSATGQPMTSYTTFITGPDRPGKEVHIVLLDNGRSAMRADPRFKEALRCIRCAACANICPPYQQVGGHAFGYIYSGAIGLVVTPFHHGLEAAAGPQSLCVSCNACETVCPVEIPLPSLILDVRSRVVASEGLPWLKRLIFGVLARPRLFDLLTRLAAVGQWPATRGTPYVRYRYLRPFEGLPGLRPLAQLTRWRSLPAFARRPLRDRIGVRANLAATHQEGRRSDEMTVCYFAGCMTDRLYPEMGEAVIQVLERCGLRVVFPRAQHCCGLPALNSGDRQHGVAMAKQTVRMLERALDESGADYIVCASTSCVVTIIQDYLRLFEDLQLQSWLNRTRSLAGRIMDFTSFLLRVLVAQQRLPTLRRLRPGETAPVVTYHDSCQSCNCLGLRTEARQVIRDVLGLELREMRDSDVCCGFGGSTSIEHPEIAERLLERKLRHAEETGATLLVSDNPGCLMHLRGGVDANGRPLRVLHLAQLVAEYLA
;
A
#
# COMPACT_ATOMS: atom_id res chain seq x y z
N MET A 1 14.80 -19.86 -6.74
CA MET A 1 13.46 -19.25 -6.90
C MET A 1 13.24 -18.85 -8.36
N PRO A 2 12.04 -19.05 -8.97
CA PRO A 2 11.77 -18.62 -10.35
C PRO A 2 11.92 -17.09 -10.53
N PRO A 3 12.19 -16.60 -11.75
CA PRO A 3 12.23 -15.17 -12.06
C PRO A 3 10.94 -14.45 -11.70
N PHE A 4 11.02 -13.14 -11.41
CA PHE A 4 9.84 -12.34 -11.02
C PHE A 4 8.70 -12.41 -12.06
N ALA A 5 9.01 -12.32 -13.36
CA ALA A 5 8.00 -12.38 -14.42
C ALA A 5 7.20 -13.69 -14.40
N GLU A 6 7.87 -14.83 -14.18
CA GLU A 6 7.21 -16.13 -14.08
C GLU A 6 6.32 -16.24 -12.83
N ARG A 7 6.82 -15.76 -11.69
CA ARG A 7 6.02 -15.72 -10.45
C ARG A 7 4.78 -14.84 -10.58
N LEU A 8 4.94 -13.69 -11.23
CA LEU A 8 3.86 -12.76 -11.52
C LEU A 8 2.81 -13.41 -12.42
N GLN A 9 3.25 -14.06 -13.51
CA GLN A 9 2.34 -14.75 -14.43
C GLN A 9 1.54 -15.86 -13.73
N ARG A 10 2.20 -16.71 -12.94
CA ARG A 10 1.54 -17.75 -12.13
C ARG A 10 0.52 -17.16 -11.16
N GLY A 11 0.87 -16.05 -10.49
CA GLY A 11 -0.04 -15.36 -9.58
C GLY A 11 -1.26 -14.80 -10.28
N LEU A 12 -1.10 -14.26 -11.50
CA LEU A 12 -2.21 -13.77 -12.32
C LEU A 12 -3.13 -14.89 -12.83
N GLU A 13 -2.63 -16.11 -12.98
CA GLU A 13 -3.39 -17.27 -13.45
C GLU A 13 -4.09 -18.05 -12.32
N ASP A 14 -3.72 -17.81 -11.05
CA ASP A 14 -4.28 -18.52 -9.90
C ASP A 14 -5.68 -18.01 -9.51
N GLU A 15 -6.71 -18.54 -10.16
CA GLU A 15 -8.10 -18.18 -9.87
C GLU A 15 -8.58 -18.55 -8.46
N ASN A 16 -8.01 -19.62 -7.85
CA ASN A 16 -8.38 -20.04 -6.49
C ASN A 16 -7.93 -18.99 -5.47
N MET A 17 -6.70 -18.51 -5.63
CA MET A 17 -6.16 -17.44 -4.81
C MET A 17 -6.97 -16.15 -4.98
N HIS A 18 -7.32 -15.76 -6.22
CA HIS A 18 -8.12 -14.57 -6.47
C HIS A 18 -9.46 -14.64 -5.75
N ARG A 19 -10.20 -15.73 -5.91
CA ARG A 19 -11.48 -15.96 -5.24
C ARG A 19 -11.37 -15.95 -3.72
N ALA A 20 -10.31 -16.56 -3.18
CA ALA A 20 -10.06 -16.59 -1.74
C ALA A 20 -9.78 -15.18 -1.18
N LEU A 21 -8.90 -14.42 -1.83
CA LEU A 21 -8.54 -13.06 -1.41
C LEU A 21 -9.69 -12.06 -1.62
N GLU A 22 -10.47 -12.20 -2.70
CA GLU A 22 -11.65 -11.36 -2.96
C GLU A 22 -12.74 -11.53 -1.89
N ARG A 23 -12.88 -12.72 -1.31
CA ARG A 23 -13.80 -12.97 -0.19
C ARG A 23 -13.21 -12.53 1.14
N PHE A 24 -11.95 -12.83 1.37
CA PHE A 24 -11.28 -12.57 2.65
C PHE A 24 -11.08 -11.08 2.93
N ALA A 25 -10.58 -10.30 1.96
CA ALA A 25 -10.15 -8.93 2.20
C ALA A 25 -11.29 -8.00 2.68
N PRO A 26 -12.50 -8.02 2.09
CA PRO A 26 -13.62 -7.22 2.57
C PRO A 26 -14.10 -7.66 3.96
N SER A 27 -14.24 -8.97 4.20
CA SER A 27 -14.63 -9.51 5.50
C SER A 27 -13.64 -9.17 6.59
N TRP A 28 -12.35 -9.32 6.33
CA TRP A 28 -11.27 -8.92 7.24
C TRP A 28 -11.33 -7.43 7.58
N ARG A 29 -11.54 -6.57 6.57
CA ARG A 29 -11.61 -5.12 6.76
C ARG A 29 -12.77 -4.76 7.69
N GLN A 30 -13.96 -5.30 7.43
CA GLN A 30 -15.16 -5.05 8.20
C GLN A 30 -15.01 -5.54 9.65
N SER A 31 -14.59 -6.79 9.83
CA SER A 31 -14.39 -7.37 11.16
C SER A 31 -13.36 -6.62 11.98
N ARG A 32 -12.22 -6.26 11.34
CA ARG A 32 -11.16 -5.48 11.98
C ARG A 32 -11.68 -4.13 12.47
N GLN A 33 -12.38 -3.39 11.62
CA GLN A 33 -12.93 -2.07 11.96
C GLN A 33 -13.94 -2.18 13.09
N ALA A 34 -14.93 -3.07 12.98
CA ALA A 34 -15.97 -3.28 13.99
C ALA A 34 -15.38 -3.64 15.35
N LEU A 35 -14.33 -4.48 15.40
CA LEU A 35 -13.68 -4.87 16.65
C LEU A 35 -12.96 -3.72 17.34
N PHE A 36 -12.29 -2.83 16.60
CA PHE A 36 -11.64 -1.67 17.20
C PHE A 36 -12.66 -0.63 17.67
N GLU A 37 -13.73 -0.42 16.91
CA GLU A 37 -14.83 0.49 17.28
C GLU A 37 -15.57 -0.02 18.53
N ALA A 38 -15.94 -1.30 18.58
CA ALA A 38 -16.57 -1.91 19.72
C ALA A 38 -15.70 -1.82 21.00
N THR A 39 -14.40 -2.07 20.86
CA THR A 39 -13.47 -1.98 21.99
C THR A 39 -13.34 -0.53 22.51
N ALA A 40 -13.28 0.45 21.61
CA ALA A 40 -13.21 1.85 21.99
C ALA A 40 -14.53 2.32 22.65
N ALA A 41 -15.67 1.82 22.18
CA ALA A 41 -16.97 2.10 22.77
C ALA A 41 -17.12 1.51 24.18
N GLU A 42 -16.59 0.28 24.41
CA GLU A 42 -16.71 -0.42 25.69
C GLU A 42 -15.69 0.06 26.73
N TYR A 43 -14.43 0.26 26.36
CA TYR A 43 -13.32 0.54 27.28
C TYR A 43 -12.77 1.97 27.20
N GLY A 44 -13.32 2.81 26.32
CA GLY A 44 -12.91 4.21 26.14
C GLY A 44 -11.90 4.42 25.01
N SER A 45 -11.66 5.71 24.70
CA SER A 45 -10.81 6.16 23.57
C SER A 45 -9.38 5.64 23.62
N ASP A 46 -8.85 5.34 24.81
CA ASP A 46 -7.52 4.79 25.02
C ASP A 46 -7.34 3.40 24.42
N TYR A 47 -8.42 2.69 24.16
CA TYR A 47 -8.46 1.39 23.52
C TYR A 47 -8.84 1.47 22.04
N SER A 48 -8.97 2.67 21.49
CA SER A 48 -9.13 2.87 20.04
C SER A 48 -7.91 2.36 19.27
N PHE A 49 -8.12 2.04 17.99
CA PHE A 49 -6.99 1.66 17.11
C PHE A 49 -5.90 2.72 17.09
N VAL A 50 -6.28 4.00 17.06
CA VAL A 50 -5.32 5.12 17.02
C VAL A 50 -4.47 5.17 18.28
N SER A 51 -5.09 5.12 19.47
CA SER A 51 -4.36 5.17 20.74
C SER A 51 -3.46 3.93 20.96
N LEU A 52 -3.98 2.73 20.64
CA LEU A 52 -3.20 1.50 20.76
C LEU A 52 -1.99 1.46 19.82
N ARG A 53 -2.17 1.88 18.55
CA ARG A 53 -1.07 1.89 17.58
C ARG A 53 0.03 2.90 17.94
N GLN A 54 -0.34 4.06 18.47
CA GLN A 54 0.61 5.07 18.93
C GLN A 54 1.43 4.56 20.12
N ARG A 55 0.79 3.90 21.10
CA ARG A 55 1.49 3.29 22.26
C ARG A 55 2.47 2.20 21.81
N LEU A 56 2.02 1.29 20.95
CA LEU A 56 2.91 0.22 20.47
C LEU A 56 4.05 0.78 19.58
N ARG A 57 3.77 1.79 18.78
CA ARG A 57 4.79 2.51 18.02
C ARG A 57 5.86 3.08 18.96
N ALA A 58 5.47 3.78 20.01
CA ALA A 58 6.39 4.37 20.98
C ALA A 58 7.28 3.30 21.64
N ALA A 59 6.70 2.19 22.09
CA ALA A 59 7.46 1.05 22.62
C ALA A 59 8.45 0.45 21.61
N LYS A 60 8.05 0.35 20.34
CA LYS A 60 8.94 -0.14 19.27
C LYS A 60 10.04 0.88 18.95
N ASP A 61 9.77 2.18 18.96
CA ASP A 61 10.77 3.22 18.75
C ASP A 61 11.80 3.20 19.88
N GLU A 62 11.38 3.02 21.13
CA GLU A 62 12.26 2.83 22.28
C GLU A 62 13.13 1.59 22.09
N ALA A 63 12.54 0.46 21.69
CA ALA A 63 13.28 -0.77 21.45
C ALA A 63 14.33 -0.64 20.33
N ILE A 64 14.04 0.15 19.29
CA ILE A 64 14.99 0.44 18.19
C ILE A 64 16.12 1.37 18.68
N ALA A 65 15.79 2.40 19.44
CA ALA A 65 16.76 3.37 19.96
C ALA A 65 17.72 2.73 20.95
N HIS A 66 17.20 1.94 21.89
CA HIS A 66 17.96 1.31 23.00
C HIS A 66 18.20 -0.19 22.78
N GLN A 67 18.27 -0.64 21.52
CA GLN A 67 18.36 -2.07 21.19
C GLN A 67 19.49 -2.81 21.92
N GLN A 68 20.67 -2.23 22.01
CA GLN A 68 21.83 -2.89 22.64
C GLN A 68 21.61 -3.11 24.14
N GLU A 69 21.09 -2.11 24.83
CA GLU A 69 20.75 -2.16 26.25
C GLU A 69 19.66 -3.20 26.52
N LEU A 70 18.58 -3.17 25.73
CA LEU A 70 17.47 -4.10 25.88
C LEU A 70 17.84 -5.54 25.52
N VAL A 71 18.74 -5.76 24.56
CA VAL A 71 19.32 -7.08 24.28
C VAL A 71 20.13 -7.57 25.47
N ALA A 72 20.99 -6.73 26.04
CA ALA A 72 21.83 -7.11 27.20
C ALA A 72 20.93 -7.49 28.39
N ARG A 73 19.90 -6.66 28.69
CA ARG A 73 18.91 -6.93 29.75
C ARG A 73 18.12 -8.22 29.49
N PHE A 74 17.63 -8.41 28.26
CA PHE A 74 16.94 -9.65 27.88
C PHE A 74 17.81 -10.89 28.11
N LYS A 75 19.09 -10.84 27.68
CA LYS A 75 20.02 -11.94 27.84
C LYS A 75 20.30 -12.27 29.32
N GLU A 76 20.52 -11.23 30.12
CA GLU A 76 20.74 -11.38 31.57
C GLU A 76 19.54 -12.09 32.21
N GLN A 77 18.32 -11.58 31.99
CA GLN A 77 17.12 -12.14 32.61
C GLN A 77 16.81 -13.56 32.09
N ALA A 78 16.91 -13.79 30.78
CA ALA A 78 16.65 -15.10 30.18
C ALA A 78 17.71 -16.15 30.68
N THR A 79 18.98 -15.75 30.82
CA THR A 79 20.03 -16.62 31.33
C THR A 79 19.82 -16.90 32.81
N ALA A 80 19.47 -15.91 33.61
CA ALA A 80 19.12 -16.10 35.02
C ALA A 80 17.92 -17.07 35.20
N ALA A 81 17.01 -17.12 34.24
CA ALA A 81 15.91 -18.07 34.19
C ALA A 81 16.29 -19.45 33.63
N GLY A 82 17.57 -19.70 33.30
CA GLY A 82 18.07 -20.98 32.83
C GLY A 82 18.06 -21.20 31.32
N ALA A 83 17.76 -20.17 30.49
CA ALA A 83 17.86 -20.26 29.05
C ALA A 83 19.30 -20.00 28.55
N VAL A 84 19.67 -20.60 27.42
CA VAL A 84 20.89 -20.31 26.68
C VAL A 84 20.59 -19.31 25.58
N VAL A 85 21.20 -18.13 25.59
CA VAL A 85 20.98 -17.10 24.56
C VAL A 85 22.16 -17.05 23.62
N TYR A 86 21.89 -17.24 22.32
CA TYR A 86 22.90 -17.20 21.26
C TYR A 86 22.56 -16.05 20.29
N GLU A 87 23.51 -15.21 19.96
CA GLU A 87 23.39 -14.14 18.99
C GLU A 87 23.94 -14.56 17.63
N ALA A 88 23.08 -14.78 16.67
CA ALA A 88 23.43 -15.16 15.30
C ALA A 88 23.52 -13.92 14.39
N ARG A 89 24.64 -13.76 13.69
CA ARG A 89 24.88 -12.61 12.80
C ARG A 89 24.19 -12.75 11.44
N SER A 90 24.08 -13.97 10.94
CA SER A 90 23.55 -14.28 9.61
C SER A 90 22.63 -15.50 9.64
N ALA A 91 21.92 -15.73 8.53
CA ALA A 91 21.14 -16.94 8.29
C ALA A 91 21.98 -18.22 8.47
N GLU A 92 23.18 -18.24 7.87
CA GLU A 92 24.08 -19.40 7.95
C GLU A 92 24.54 -19.66 9.37
N ASP A 93 24.85 -18.61 10.14
CA ASP A 93 25.30 -18.74 11.53
C ASP A 93 24.19 -19.32 12.42
N ALA A 94 22.95 -18.87 12.27
CA ALA A 94 21.80 -19.43 12.98
C ALA A 94 21.54 -20.90 12.60
N ASN A 95 21.55 -21.20 11.31
CA ASN A 95 21.36 -22.55 10.79
C ASN A 95 22.43 -23.51 11.31
N ARG A 96 23.71 -23.10 11.30
CA ARG A 96 24.84 -23.87 11.82
C ARG A 96 24.67 -24.13 13.31
N TYR A 97 24.35 -23.14 14.13
CA TYR A 97 24.14 -23.32 15.57
C TYR A 97 23.06 -24.38 15.85
N ILE A 98 21.92 -24.32 15.18
CA ILE A 98 20.81 -25.27 15.36
C ILE A 98 21.24 -26.67 14.91
N TYR A 99 21.94 -26.81 13.78
CA TYR A 99 22.43 -28.07 13.28
C TYR A 99 23.47 -28.72 14.25
N GLU A 100 24.44 -27.93 14.75
CA GLU A 100 25.42 -28.41 15.69
C GLU A 100 24.79 -28.84 17.02
N LEU A 101 23.75 -28.16 17.47
CA LEU A 101 22.97 -28.56 18.63
C LEU A 101 22.30 -29.91 18.40
N CYS A 102 21.69 -30.13 17.25
CA CYS A 102 21.13 -31.43 16.85
C CYS A 102 22.18 -32.53 16.84
N ARG A 103 23.31 -32.26 16.23
CA ARG A 103 24.43 -33.23 16.14
C ARG A 103 24.97 -33.64 17.51
N ARG A 104 25.20 -32.68 18.42
CA ARG A 104 25.71 -32.93 19.78
C ARG A 104 24.75 -33.80 20.61
N LYS A 105 23.44 -33.68 20.34
CA LYS A 105 22.40 -34.36 21.09
C LYS A 105 21.81 -35.60 20.38
N GLY A 106 22.32 -35.96 19.20
CA GLY A 106 21.81 -37.08 18.40
C GLY A 106 20.36 -36.88 17.91
N ILE A 107 19.93 -35.63 17.68
CA ILE A 107 18.58 -35.30 17.27
C ILE A 107 18.46 -35.42 15.74
N THR A 108 17.53 -36.25 15.30
CA THR A 108 17.24 -36.50 13.86
C THR A 108 15.84 -36.03 13.45
N LEU A 109 14.96 -35.74 14.44
CA LEU A 109 13.60 -35.26 14.22
C LEU A 109 13.33 -33.99 15.02
N ILE A 110 12.86 -32.97 14.33
CA ILE A 110 12.45 -31.67 14.85
C ILE A 110 11.00 -31.44 14.55
N VAL A 111 10.24 -30.86 15.48
CA VAL A 111 8.91 -30.30 15.25
C VAL A 111 8.95 -28.78 15.32
N LYS A 112 8.31 -28.11 14.38
CA LYS A 112 8.29 -26.63 14.31
C LYS A 112 6.87 -26.11 14.47
N SER A 113 6.71 -25.08 15.29
CA SER A 113 5.57 -24.18 15.14
C SER A 113 5.90 -23.12 14.11
N LYS A 114 4.88 -22.62 13.44
CA LYS A 114 5.03 -21.56 12.42
C LYS A 114 5.96 -20.45 12.89
N THR A 115 7.06 -20.22 12.16
CA THR A 115 7.97 -19.11 12.38
C THR A 115 8.47 -18.53 11.06
N MET A 116 8.16 -17.26 10.80
CA MET A 116 8.61 -16.59 9.59
C MET A 116 10.14 -16.43 9.53
N VAL A 117 10.80 -16.40 10.68
CA VAL A 117 12.27 -16.27 10.74
C VAL A 117 12.95 -17.55 10.25
N SER A 118 12.38 -18.74 10.50
CA SER A 118 12.93 -19.98 9.94
C SER A 118 12.75 -20.08 8.42
N GLU A 119 11.65 -19.52 7.90
CA GLU A 119 11.43 -19.41 6.45
C GLU A 119 12.35 -18.35 5.81
N GLU A 120 12.63 -17.24 6.53
CA GLU A 120 13.60 -16.21 6.12
C GLU A 120 14.99 -16.81 5.87
N ILE A 121 15.43 -17.73 6.72
CA ILE A 121 16.77 -18.36 6.67
C ILE A 121 16.79 -19.73 5.98
N GLU A 122 15.66 -20.17 5.43
CA GLU A 122 15.50 -21.47 4.74
C GLU A 122 15.95 -22.66 5.60
N LEU A 123 15.65 -22.61 6.92
CA LEU A 123 16.14 -23.56 7.91
C LEU A 123 15.77 -25.02 7.58
N ASN A 124 14.54 -25.29 7.11
CA ASN A 124 14.10 -26.65 6.78
C ASN A 124 15.01 -27.28 5.72
N HIS A 125 15.25 -26.55 4.63
CA HIS A 125 16.11 -27.00 3.55
C HIS A 125 17.55 -27.28 4.03
N TYR A 126 18.11 -26.36 4.82
CA TYR A 126 19.46 -26.52 5.40
C TYR A 126 19.60 -27.78 6.27
N LEU A 127 18.59 -28.12 7.07
CA LEU A 127 18.57 -29.27 7.95
C LEU A 127 18.34 -30.57 7.20
N GLU A 128 17.40 -30.59 6.24
CA GLU A 128 17.05 -31.75 5.43
C GLU A 128 18.22 -32.22 4.56
N GLU A 129 18.98 -31.32 3.96
CA GLU A 129 20.22 -31.63 3.24
C GLU A 129 21.27 -32.32 4.14
N ARG A 130 21.15 -32.18 5.46
CA ARG A 130 22.10 -32.74 6.47
C ARG A 130 21.48 -33.91 7.24
N GLY A 131 20.39 -34.48 6.74
CA GLY A 131 19.75 -35.69 7.27
C GLY A 131 18.92 -35.48 8.55
N ILE A 132 18.53 -34.23 8.87
CA ILE A 132 17.63 -33.91 9.98
C ILE A 132 16.25 -33.62 9.42
N LYS A 133 15.25 -34.37 9.86
CA LYS A 133 13.87 -34.18 9.45
C LYS A 133 13.21 -33.05 10.26
N ALA A 134 12.75 -32.01 9.60
CA ALA A 134 11.95 -30.95 10.20
C ALA A 134 10.48 -31.10 9.79
N VAL A 135 9.57 -31.16 10.77
CA VAL A 135 8.12 -31.30 10.55
C VAL A 135 7.42 -30.02 10.98
N GLU A 136 6.79 -29.35 10.02
CA GLU A 136 5.87 -28.25 10.31
C GLU A 136 4.63 -28.77 11.02
N THR A 137 4.16 -28.07 12.05
CA THR A 137 3.03 -28.54 12.86
C THR A 137 1.81 -27.62 12.77
N ASP A 138 1.92 -26.46 12.13
CA ASP A 138 0.80 -25.67 11.66
C ASP A 138 0.18 -26.37 10.44
N LEU A 139 -1.14 -26.49 10.39
CA LEU A 139 -1.83 -27.23 9.33
C LEU A 139 -1.47 -26.67 7.95
N GLY A 140 -1.52 -25.36 7.79
CA GLY A 140 -1.24 -24.72 6.51
C GLY A 140 0.23 -24.83 6.10
N GLU A 141 1.15 -24.64 7.03
CA GLU A 141 2.60 -24.80 6.78
C GLU A 141 2.93 -26.26 6.42
N TRP A 142 2.32 -27.23 7.10
CA TRP A 142 2.58 -28.65 6.82
C TRP A 142 2.06 -29.07 5.44
N VAL A 143 0.87 -28.63 5.04
CA VAL A 143 0.35 -28.88 3.69
C VAL A 143 1.24 -28.25 2.63
N ALA A 144 1.75 -27.03 2.85
CA ALA A 144 2.72 -26.39 1.96
C ALA A 144 4.04 -27.19 1.90
N GLN A 145 4.54 -27.67 3.03
CA GLN A 145 5.74 -28.52 3.11
C GLN A 145 5.54 -29.84 2.32
N LEU A 146 4.40 -30.51 2.48
CA LEU A 146 4.09 -31.75 1.76
C LEU A 146 3.97 -31.56 0.24
N ASP A 147 3.55 -30.38 -0.19
CA ASP A 147 3.41 -30.04 -1.60
C ASP A 147 4.66 -29.33 -2.18
N HIS A 148 5.74 -29.24 -1.38
CA HIS A 148 7.00 -28.59 -1.74
C HIS A 148 6.84 -27.13 -2.18
N GLU A 149 5.86 -26.43 -1.60
CA GLU A 149 5.58 -25.04 -1.85
C GLU A 149 6.02 -24.16 -0.68
N ARG A 150 6.29 -22.88 -0.98
CA ARG A 150 6.44 -21.86 0.06
C ARG A 150 5.07 -21.33 0.48
N PRO A 151 4.93 -20.87 1.75
CA PRO A 151 3.71 -20.18 2.16
C PRO A 151 3.37 -18.99 1.26
N SER A 152 2.12 -18.91 0.79
CA SER A 152 1.66 -17.81 -0.07
C SER A 152 1.25 -16.56 0.70
N HIS A 153 1.01 -16.67 2.02
CA HIS A 153 0.61 -15.58 2.88
C HIS A 153 1.23 -15.73 4.27
N MET A 154 1.72 -14.62 4.85
CA MET A 154 2.40 -14.62 6.15
C MET A 154 1.59 -15.21 7.30
N VAL A 155 0.25 -15.09 7.27
CA VAL A 155 -0.65 -15.58 8.34
C VAL A 155 -1.47 -16.79 7.90
N MET A 156 -1.86 -16.86 6.64
CA MET A 156 -2.68 -17.93 6.04
C MET A 156 -1.88 -18.65 4.95
N PRO A 157 -0.98 -19.58 5.29
CA PRO A 157 0.05 -20.10 4.38
C PRO A 157 -0.49 -20.64 3.06
N ILE A 158 -1.63 -21.34 3.10
CA ILE A 158 -2.25 -22.01 1.95
C ILE A 158 -3.58 -21.40 1.52
N ILE A 159 -3.74 -20.06 1.64
CA ILE A 159 -4.98 -19.38 1.22
C ILE A 159 -5.34 -19.63 -0.25
N HIS A 160 -4.37 -19.98 -1.07
CA HIS A 160 -4.52 -20.31 -2.49
C HIS A 160 -5.03 -21.75 -2.74
N LYS A 161 -5.04 -22.63 -1.72
CA LYS A 161 -5.49 -24.02 -1.88
C LYS A 161 -6.95 -24.20 -1.46
N THR A 162 -7.67 -25.00 -2.22
CA THR A 162 -9.01 -25.45 -1.86
C THR A 162 -8.92 -26.67 -0.93
N ARG A 163 -10.01 -26.98 -0.19
CA ARG A 163 -10.09 -28.19 0.64
C ARG A 163 -9.90 -29.48 -0.18
N GLN A 164 -10.32 -29.47 -1.46
CA GLN A 164 -10.14 -30.60 -2.36
C GLN A 164 -8.66 -30.84 -2.65
N GLN A 165 -7.91 -29.78 -2.95
CA GLN A 165 -6.45 -29.85 -3.15
C GLN A 165 -5.74 -30.28 -1.87
N VAL A 166 -6.18 -29.82 -0.69
CA VAL A 166 -5.63 -30.27 0.60
C VAL A 166 -5.85 -31.79 0.76
N GLY A 167 -7.06 -32.32 0.48
CA GLY A 167 -7.34 -33.74 0.50
C GLY A 167 -6.45 -34.56 -0.45
N GLU A 168 -6.17 -34.04 -1.65
CA GLU A 168 -5.25 -34.66 -2.62
C GLU A 168 -3.80 -34.71 -2.11
N VAL A 169 -3.30 -33.59 -1.55
CA VAL A 169 -1.96 -33.53 -0.96
C VAL A 169 -1.82 -34.54 0.16
N LEU A 170 -2.80 -34.59 1.07
CA LEU A 170 -2.79 -35.53 2.19
C LEU A 170 -2.88 -37.01 1.73
N SER A 171 -3.71 -37.29 0.71
CA SER A 171 -3.81 -38.66 0.14
C SER A 171 -2.49 -39.12 -0.44
N ARG A 172 -1.83 -38.26 -1.22
CA ARG A 172 -0.51 -38.51 -1.82
C ARG A 172 0.58 -38.72 -0.75
N ALA A 173 0.60 -37.86 0.27
CA ALA A 173 1.62 -37.90 1.31
C ALA A 173 1.49 -39.10 2.25
N THR A 174 0.24 -39.56 2.51
CA THR A 174 -0.01 -40.66 3.45
C THR A 174 -0.20 -42.04 2.78
N GLY A 175 -0.30 -42.08 1.46
CA GLY A 175 -0.61 -43.29 0.69
C GLY A 175 -2.01 -43.87 0.96
N ARG A 176 -2.93 -43.06 1.49
CA ARG A 176 -4.31 -43.45 1.83
C ARG A 176 -5.28 -42.52 1.08
N GLU A 177 -6.44 -43.06 0.71
CA GLU A 177 -7.53 -42.24 0.17
C GLU A 177 -8.13 -41.39 1.30
N ILE A 178 -8.08 -40.08 1.18
CA ILE A 178 -8.63 -39.12 2.14
C ILE A 178 -9.67 -38.27 1.42
N SER A 179 -10.83 -38.09 2.05
CA SER A 179 -11.94 -37.34 1.47
C SER A 179 -11.51 -35.93 1.08
N ARG A 180 -11.85 -35.55 -0.15
CA ARG A 180 -11.63 -34.21 -0.67
C ARG A 180 -12.63 -33.18 -0.10
N GLU A 181 -13.74 -33.63 0.45
CA GLU A 181 -14.83 -32.76 0.94
C GLU A 181 -14.94 -32.73 2.47
N ASN A 182 -14.50 -33.79 3.14
CA ASN A 182 -14.64 -33.95 4.59
C ASN A 182 -13.43 -33.32 5.33
N VAL A 183 -13.55 -32.06 5.71
CA VAL A 183 -12.50 -31.33 6.45
C VAL A 183 -12.20 -32.00 7.80
N ALA A 184 -13.20 -32.56 8.48
CA ALA A 184 -12.99 -33.23 9.77
C ALA A 184 -12.08 -34.47 9.63
N GLU A 185 -12.24 -35.25 8.55
CA GLU A 185 -11.36 -36.38 8.24
C GLU A 185 -9.93 -35.92 7.94
N GLN A 186 -9.77 -34.86 7.10
CA GLN A 186 -8.47 -34.27 6.79
C GLN A 186 -7.74 -33.83 8.07
N VAL A 187 -8.43 -33.11 8.96
CA VAL A 187 -7.87 -32.68 10.26
C VAL A 187 -7.54 -33.88 11.15
N ALA A 188 -8.36 -34.95 11.16
CA ALA A 188 -8.09 -36.13 11.96
C ALA A 188 -6.81 -36.86 11.51
N VAL A 189 -6.54 -36.91 10.20
CA VAL A 189 -5.30 -37.46 9.64
C VAL A 189 -4.11 -36.63 10.12
N ILE A 190 -4.15 -35.30 9.96
CA ILE A 190 -3.08 -34.40 10.38
C ILE A 190 -2.79 -34.55 11.88
N ARG A 191 -3.82 -34.59 12.73
CA ARG A 191 -3.66 -34.79 14.17
C ARG A 191 -2.96 -36.10 14.52
N ARG A 192 -3.23 -37.16 13.77
CA ARG A 192 -2.58 -38.49 13.98
C ARG A 192 -1.10 -38.42 13.64
N GLU A 193 -0.76 -37.91 12.48
CA GLU A 193 0.63 -37.77 12.02
C GLU A 193 1.45 -36.86 12.94
N HIS A 194 0.92 -35.71 13.30
CA HIS A 194 1.60 -34.76 14.19
C HIS A 194 1.75 -35.31 15.62
N ARG A 195 0.76 -36.09 16.12
CA ARG A 195 0.87 -36.67 17.47
C ARG A 195 2.13 -37.50 17.63
N GLN A 196 2.43 -38.37 16.66
CA GLN A 196 3.64 -39.17 16.70
C GLN A 196 4.91 -38.31 16.64
N ALA A 197 4.92 -37.30 15.77
CA ALA A 197 6.04 -36.38 15.66
C ALA A 197 6.29 -35.62 16.98
N PHE A 198 5.24 -35.08 17.63
CA PHE A 198 5.37 -34.40 18.93
C PHE A 198 5.93 -35.28 20.03
N LEU A 199 5.59 -36.57 20.06
CA LEU A 199 5.99 -37.50 21.11
C LEU A 199 7.44 -37.99 20.93
N THR A 200 7.96 -37.97 19.69
CA THR A 200 9.28 -38.56 19.37
C THR A 200 10.33 -37.53 18.99
N ALA A 201 9.95 -36.28 18.79
CA ALA A 201 10.90 -35.23 18.41
C ALA A 201 11.88 -34.93 19.55
N GLY A 202 13.17 -34.86 19.21
CA GLY A 202 14.23 -34.45 20.14
C GLY A 202 14.30 -32.93 20.34
N MET A 203 13.77 -32.17 19.41
CA MET A 203 13.76 -30.70 19.47
C MET A 203 12.45 -30.12 18.97
N GLY A 204 12.00 -29.07 19.67
CA GLY A 204 10.93 -28.18 19.19
C GLY A 204 11.47 -26.82 18.81
N ILE A 205 11.07 -26.27 17.67
CA ILE A 205 11.45 -24.91 17.24
C ILE A 205 10.23 -24.02 17.18
N SER A 206 10.29 -22.85 17.82
CA SER A 206 9.29 -21.80 17.73
C SER A 206 9.90 -20.47 17.30
N GLY A 207 9.06 -19.56 16.82
CA GLY A 207 9.39 -18.14 16.73
C GLY A 207 9.07 -17.42 18.04
N ALA A 208 9.01 -16.08 17.94
CA ALA A 208 8.49 -15.20 18.97
C ALA A 208 7.63 -14.11 18.35
N ASN A 209 6.51 -13.77 19.00
CA ASN A 209 5.76 -12.55 18.70
C ASN A 209 6.38 -11.33 19.41
N ALA A 210 6.91 -11.53 20.62
CA ALA A 210 7.73 -10.55 21.34
C ALA A 210 8.79 -11.21 22.22
N LEU A 211 9.88 -10.48 22.47
CA LEU A 211 10.92 -10.75 23.43
C LEU A 211 10.88 -9.64 24.47
N ILE A 212 10.47 -9.93 25.71
CA ILE A 212 10.23 -8.95 26.76
C ILE A 212 11.50 -8.73 27.55
N ALA A 213 12.14 -7.57 27.40
CA ALA A 213 13.48 -7.31 27.96
C ALA A 213 13.50 -7.29 29.47
N GLU A 214 12.45 -6.76 30.14
CA GLU A 214 12.42 -6.65 31.61
C GLU A 214 12.45 -7.99 32.34
N SER A 215 11.99 -9.08 31.69
CA SER A 215 11.84 -10.39 32.33
C SER A 215 12.55 -11.55 31.61
N GLY A 216 13.18 -11.28 30.44
CA GLY A 216 13.76 -12.34 29.60
C GLY A 216 12.72 -13.31 29.01
N THR A 217 11.45 -12.90 28.96
CA THR A 217 10.31 -13.74 28.57
C THR A 217 10.06 -13.69 27.06
N VAL A 218 9.81 -14.85 26.47
CA VAL A 218 9.34 -15.00 25.09
C VAL A 218 7.82 -15.08 25.09
N MET A 219 7.18 -14.24 24.30
CA MET A 219 5.72 -14.28 24.05
C MET A 219 5.43 -14.97 22.73
N LEU A 220 4.54 -15.94 22.74
CA LEU A 220 4.06 -16.67 21.55
C LEU A 220 2.55 -16.66 21.49
N ASN A 221 1.99 -16.17 20.37
CA ASN A 221 0.56 -16.11 20.08
C ASN A 221 0.21 -17.14 19.02
N THR A 222 -0.73 -18.03 19.30
CA THR A 222 -1.19 -19.06 18.36
C THR A 222 -2.70 -19.25 18.44
N ASN A 223 -3.32 -19.71 17.35
CA ASN A 223 -4.72 -20.14 17.33
C ASN A 223 -4.86 -21.66 17.50
N GLU A 224 -3.78 -22.41 17.29
CA GLU A 224 -3.72 -23.87 17.38
C GLU A 224 -2.91 -24.29 18.61
N GLY A 225 -3.17 -25.51 19.09
CA GLY A 225 -2.43 -26.08 20.24
C GLY A 225 -1.01 -26.53 19.90
N ASN A 226 -0.63 -26.55 18.62
CA ASN A 226 0.69 -26.98 18.14
C ASN A 226 1.84 -26.22 18.78
N GLY A 227 1.74 -24.89 18.91
CA GLY A 227 2.77 -24.07 19.52
C GLY A 227 3.10 -24.49 20.95
N ARG A 228 2.07 -24.86 21.75
CA ARG A 228 2.27 -25.39 23.11
C ARG A 228 2.95 -26.75 23.10
N MET A 229 2.54 -27.66 22.22
CA MET A 229 3.14 -28.99 22.12
C MET A 229 4.60 -28.92 21.66
N VAL A 230 4.92 -28.09 20.69
CA VAL A 230 6.29 -27.85 20.21
C VAL A 230 7.18 -27.30 21.32
N THR A 231 6.67 -26.38 22.12
CA THR A 231 7.47 -25.73 23.19
C THR A 231 7.56 -26.55 24.47
N SER A 232 6.62 -27.49 24.73
CA SER A 232 6.50 -28.23 25.98
C SER A 232 7.02 -29.66 25.90
N LEU A 233 6.72 -30.43 24.85
CA LEU A 233 6.98 -31.87 24.78
C LEU A 233 8.47 -32.21 24.54
N PRO A 234 9.13 -31.66 23.53
CA PRO A 234 10.53 -31.98 23.28
C PRO A 234 11.46 -31.60 24.42
N PRO A 235 12.54 -32.37 24.65
CA PRO A 235 13.53 -32.05 25.69
C PRO A 235 14.35 -30.80 25.39
N VAL A 236 14.48 -30.41 24.13
CA VAL A 236 15.16 -29.20 23.70
C VAL A 236 14.14 -28.28 23.01
N HIS A 237 14.03 -27.05 23.46
CA HIS A 237 13.25 -26.00 22.79
C HIS A 237 14.17 -24.90 22.27
N VAL A 238 14.10 -24.60 20.98
CA VAL A 238 14.80 -23.49 20.34
C VAL A 238 13.80 -22.42 19.93
N VAL A 239 14.00 -21.21 20.44
CA VAL A 239 13.28 -20.00 20.00
C VAL A 239 14.13 -19.28 18.97
N LEU A 240 13.63 -19.09 17.74
CA LEU A 240 14.33 -18.37 16.70
C LEU A 240 13.62 -17.03 16.44
N ALA A 241 14.27 -15.91 16.77
CA ALA A 241 13.66 -14.60 16.72
C ALA A 241 14.65 -13.52 16.29
N GLY A 242 14.19 -12.56 15.47
CA GLY A 242 14.98 -11.39 15.13
C GLY A 242 14.96 -10.33 16.23
N TYR A 243 15.97 -9.45 16.25
CA TYR A 243 16.03 -8.30 17.16
C TYR A 243 14.80 -7.39 17.08
N ASP A 244 14.09 -7.37 15.94
CA ASP A 244 12.84 -6.63 15.74
C ASP A 244 11.68 -7.09 16.65
N LYS A 245 11.86 -8.22 17.38
CA LYS A 245 10.87 -8.74 18.34
C LYS A 245 11.00 -8.17 19.75
N LEU A 246 12.05 -7.43 20.05
CA LEU A 246 12.25 -6.82 21.36
C LEU A 246 11.12 -5.85 21.71
N LEU A 247 10.69 -5.91 22.97
CA LEU A 247 9.84 -4.94 23.65
C LEU A 247 10.41 -4.65 25.04
N PRO A 248 10.36 -3.39 25.53
CA PRO A 248 10.90 -3.01 26.82
C PRO A 248 10.22 -3.73 27.97
N THR A 249 8.88 -3.74 28.02
CA THR A 249 8.08 -4.15 29.16
C THR A 249 6.98 -5.17 28.82
N PHE A 250 6.46 -5.80 29.87
CA PHE A 250 5.30 -6.69 29.74
C PHE A 250 4.03 -5.94 29.34
N ALA A 251 3.88 -4.69 29.79
CA ALA A 251 2.74 -3.83 29.41
C ALA A 251 2.70 -3.54 27.91
N ASP A 252 3.89 -3.39 27.27
CA ASP A 252 4.01 -3.22 25.82
C ASP A 252 3.60 -4.49 25.07
N ALA A 253 3.97 -5.66 25.61
CA ALA A 253 3.54 -6.94 25.06
C ALA A 253 2.01 -7.10 25.13
N MET A 254 1.36 -6.66 26.21
CA MET A 254 -0.11 -6.64 26.32
C MET A 254 -0.75 -5.69 25.29
N THR A 255 -0.11 -4.58 24.99
CA THR A 255 -0.57 -3.67 23.91
C THR A 255 -0.45 -4.35 22.54
N GLN A 256 0.64 -5.08 22.29
CA GLN A 256 0.80 -5.84 21.04
C GLN A 256 -0.26 -6.94 20.89
N ILE A 257 -0.61 -7.67 21.93
CA ILE A 257 -1.67 -8.71 21.90
C ILE A 257 -3.01 -8.10 21.44
N ARG A 258 -3.37 -6.93 21.95
CA ARG A 258 -4.62 -6.26 21.58
C ARG A 258 -4.68 -5.83 20.11
N LEU A 259 -3.53 -5.58 19.51
CA LEU A 259 -3.42 -5.14 18.11
C LEU A 259 -3.23 -6.32 17.12
N LEU A 260 -2.50 -7.37 17.54
CA LEU A 260 -2.00 -8.40 16.61
C LEU A 260 -3.14 -9.18 15.95
N ALA A 261 -3.99 -9.85 16.71
CA ALA A 261 -5.04 -10.73 16.16
C ALA A 261 -6.08 -9.93 15.35
N ARG A 262 -6.48 -8.76 15.86
CA ARG A 262 -7.42 -7.86 15.16
C ARG A 262 -6.87 -7.37 13.83
N SER A 263 -5.57 -7.04 13.79
CA SER A 263 -4.92 -6.59 12.56
C SER A 263 -4.63 -7.73 11.59
N ALA A 264 -4.34 -8.93 12.08
CA ALA A 264 -3.95 -10.07 11.24
C ALA A 264 -5.15 -10.74 10.56
N THR A 265 -6.13 -11.15 11.36
CA THR A 265 -7.25 -12.00 10.91
C THR A 265 -8.63 -11.40 11.17
N GLY A 266 -8.71 -10.23 11.81
CA GLY A 266 -9.99 -9.65 12.25
C GLY A 266 -10.63 -10.44 13.40
N GLN A 267 -9.82 -11.09 14.26
CA GLN A 267 -10.25 -11.81 15.46
C GLN A 267 -10.10 -10.91 16.70
N PRO A 268 -10.96 -11.04 17.72
CA PRO A 268 -10.84 -10.26 18.97
C PRO A 268 -9.48 -10.49 19.66
N MET A 269 -9.04 -11.75 19.73
CA MET A 269 -7.75 -12.20 20.30
C MET A 269 -7.37 -13.56 19.73
N THR A 270 -6.14 -13.98 19.93
CA THR A 270 -5.69 -15.36 19.64
C THR A 270 -6.20 -16.33 20.69
N SER A 271 -6.39 -17.60 20.30
CA SER A 271 -6.85 -18.65 21.21
C SER A 271 -5.87 -18.90 22.36
N TYR A 272 -4.58 -18.78 22.09
CA TYR A 272 -3.52 -19.01 23.07
C TYR A 272 -2.47 -17.90 23.02
N THR A 273 -2.11 -17.41 24.21
CA THR A 273 -0.92 -16.60 24.42
C THR A 273 -0.04 -17.35 25.44
N THR A 274 1.16 -17.70 25.05
CA THR A 274 2.10 -18.46 25.89
C THR A 274 3.30 -17.58 26.22
N PHE A 275 3.67 -17.54 27.49
CA PHE A 275 4.85 -16.85 27.98
C PHE A 275 5.87 -17.90 28.46
N ILE A 276 7.11 -17.80 27.95
CA ILE A 276 8.17 -18.76 28.22
C ILE A 276 9.37 -17.98 28.77
N THR A 277 9.70 -18.18 30.05
CA THR A 277 10.78 -17.45 30.72
C THR A 277 12.02 -18.30 30.95
N GLY A 278 11.94 -19.60 30.66
CA GLY A 278 13.03 -20.56 30.82
C GLY A 278 12.52 -22.00 30.73
N PRO A 279 13.35 -23.00 31.13
CA PRO A 279 12.94 -24.40 31.19
C PRO A 279 11.77 -24.62 32.18
N ASP A 280 10.76 -25.38 31.78
CA ASP A 280 9.57 -25.68 32.58
C ASP A 280 9.71 -26.92 33.46
N ARG A 281 10.81 -27.69 33.32
CA ARG A 281 11.09 -28.92 34.07
C ARG A 281 12.58 -29.26 34.09
N PRO A 282 13.06 -30.05 35.07
CA PRO A 282 14.43 -30.53 35.08
C PRO A 282 14.77 -31.30 33.80
N GLY A 283 15.99 -31.13 33.31
CA GLY A 283 16.49 -31.78 32.10
C GLY A 283 16.01 -31.21 30.76
N LYS A 284 15.11 -30.24 30.75
CA LYS A 284 14.76 -29.51 29.56
C LYS A 284 15.74 -28.35 29.31
N GLU A 285 16.07 -28.13 28.05
CA GLU A 285 16.90 -27.01 27.62
C GLU A 285 16.08 -26.04 26.77
N VAL A 286 16.30 -24.75 27.03
CA VAL A 286 15.71 -23.67 26.22
C VAL A 286 16.84 -22.85 25.63
N HIS A 287 16.90 -22.79 24.30
CA HIS A 287 17.85 -21.99 23.55
C HIS A 287 17.13 -20.85 22.83
N ILE A 288 17.60 -19.62 22.97
CA ILE A 288 17.04 -18.45 22.31
C ILE A 288 18.07 -17.94 21.32
N VAL A 289 17.79 -18.09 20.02
CA VAL A 289 18.65 -17.62 18.94
C VAL A 289 18.14 -16.25 18.48
N LEU A 290 18.90 -15.20 18.82
CA LEU A 290 18.65 -13.82 18.43
C LEU A 290 19.33 -13.57 17.08
N LEU A 291 18.56 -13.35 16.03
CA LEU A 291 19.05 -13.24 14.67
C LEU A 291 19.15 -11.77 14.22
N ASP A 292 20.32 -11.38 13.71
CA ASP A 292 20.50 -10.10 13.03
C ASP A 292 20.06 -10.16 11.56
N ASN A 293 20.74 -10.89 10.73
CA ASN A 293 20.45 -11.07 9.31
C ASN A 293 20.02 -9.76 8.60
N GLY A 294 20.81 -8.69 8.74
CA GLY A 294 20.58 -7.38 8.14
C GLY A 294 19.73 -6.40 8.96
N ARG A 295 19.22 -6.80 10.14
CA ARG A 295 18.43 -5.91 11.02
C ARG A 295 19.26 -4.76 11.58
N SER A 296 20.53 -5.01 11.92
CA SER A 296 21.46 -3.94 12.35
C SER A 296 21.73 -2.94 11.22
N ALA A 297 21.88 -3.40 9.99
CA ALA A 297 22.02 -2.52 8.84
C ALA A 297 20.73 -1.67 8.60
N MET A 298 19.56 -2.28 8.76
CA MET A 298 18.27 -1.57 8.68
C MET A 298 18.14 -0.55 9.80
N ARG A 299 18.57 -0.85 11.03
CA ARG A 299 18.57 0.06 12.17
C ARG A 299 19.48 1.26 11.96
N ALA A 300 20.66 1.02 11.39
CA ALA A 300 21.63 2.08 11.08
C ALA A 300 21.19 3.02 9.96
N ASP A 301 20.25 2.58 9.11
CA ASP A 301 19.72 3.41 8.03
C ASP A 301 18.63 4.33 8.55
N PRO A 302 18.80 5.67 8.49
CA PRO A 302 17.85 6.62 9.06
C PRO A 302 16.46 6.55 8.44
N ARG A 303 16.33 6.01 7.21
CA ARG A 303 15.05 5.87 6.50
C ARG A 303 14.36 4.56 6.84
N PHE A 304 15.12 3.45 6.94
CA PHE A 304 14.54 2.10 7.03
C PHE A 304 14.41 1.59 8.47
N LYS A 305 15.00 2.26 9.47
CA LYS A 305 14.89 1.85 10.87
C LYS A 305 13.45 1.65 11.36
N GLU A 306 12.51 2.44 10.83
CA GLU A 306 11.09 2.36 11.18
C GLU A 306 10.43 1.03 10.73
N ALA A 307 11.00 0.34 9.74
CA ALA A 307 10.51 -0.97 9.31
C ALA A 307 10.68 -2.05 10.40
N LEU A 308 11.63 -1.86 11.34
CA LEU A 308 11.85 -2.74 12.49
C LEU A 308 10.70 -2.70 13.53
N ARG A 309 9.79 -1.72 13.46
CA ARG A 309 8.56 -1.72 14.26
C ARG A 309 7.64 -2.89 13.91
N CYS A 310 7.81 -3.55 12.76
CA CYS A 310 6.86 -4.51 12.20
C CYS A 310 6.60 -5.71 13.11
N ILE A 311 5.33 -5.93 13.48
CA ILE A 311 4.87 -7.08 14.29
C ILE A 311 4.44 -8.28 13.44
N ARG A 312 4.65 -8.25 12.12
CA ARG A 312 4.37 -9.33 11.15
C ARG A 312 2.88 -9.77 11.10
N CYS A 313 1.94 -8.83 11.25
CA CYS A 313 0.49 -9.10 11.23
C CYS A 313 -0.11 -9.27 9.84
N ALA A 314 0.61 -9.03 8.76
CA ALA A 314 0.13 -9.09 7.37
C ALA A 314 -1.00 -8.09 6.98
N ALA A 315 -1.44 -7.18 7.84
CA ALA A 315 -2.50 -6.23 7.51
C ALA A 315 -2.21 -5.43 6.23
N CYS A 316 -0.94 -5.09 5.99
CA CYS A 316 -0.49 -4.40 4.79
C CYS A 316 -0.58 -5.25 3.51
N ALA A 317 -0.52 -6.58 3.61
CA ALA A 317 -0.78 -7.50 2.51
C ALA A 317 -2.29 -7.63 2.26
N ASN A 318 -3.08 -7.80 3.33
CA ASN A 318 -4.54 -7.94 3.24
C ASN A 318 -5.21 -6.75 2.54
N ILE A 319 -4.75 -5.52 2.80
CA ILE A 319 -5.32 -4.30 2.20
C ILE A 319 -4.76 -3.98 0.81
N CYS A 320 -3.64 -4.59 0.40
CA CYS A 320 -2.90 -4.20 -0.80
C CYS A 320 -3.62 -4.62 -2.09
N PRO A 321 -4.05 -3.68 -2.97
CA PRO A 321 -4.76 -4.04 -4.19
C PRO A 321 -3.96 -4.95 -5.13
N PRO A 322 -2.66 -4.70 -5.43
CA PRO A 322 -1.87 -5.65 -6.24
C PRO A 322 -1.70 -7.02 -5.57
N TYR A 323 -1.50 -7.07 -4.26
CA TYR A 323 -1.40 -8.35 -3.55
C TYR A 323 -2.65 -9.22 -3.73
N GLN A 324 -3.84 -8.60 -3.71
CA GLN A 324 -5.09 -9.29 -3.96
C GLN A 324 -5.23 -9.84 -5.39
N GLN A 325 -4.39 -9.37 -6.33
CA GLN A 325 -4.40 -9.84 -7.72
C GLN A 325 -3.32 -10.88 -8.04
N VAL A 326 -2.23 -10.93 -7.27
CA VAL A 326 -1.08 -11.78 -7.61
C VAL A 326 -0.64 -12.71 -6.48
N GLY A 327 -1.17 -12.54 -5.26
CA GLY A 327 -0.80 -13.31 -4.08
C GLY A 327 0.64 -13.10 -3.61
N GLY A 328 1.01 -13.82 -2.55
CA GLY A 328 2.32 -13.66 -1.91
C GLY A 328 3.49 -14.25 -2.72
N HIS A 329 3.26 -15.31 -3.50
CA HIS A 329 4.32 -15.96 -4.28
C HIS A 329 4.96 -15.00 -5.29
N ALA A 330 4.22 -14.04 -5.85
CA ALA A 330 4.76 -13.01 -6.73
C ALA A 330 5.81 -12.12 -6.03
N PHE A 331 5.69 -11.92 -4.71
CA PHE A 331 6.66 -11.15 -3.91
C PHE A 331 7.95 -11.92 -3.64
N GLY A 332 7.93 -13.24 -3.69
CA GLY A 332 9.09 -14.12 -3.69
C GLY A 332 9.40 -14.76 -2.33
N TYR A 333 9.77 -14.00 -1.32
CA TYR A 333 10.15 -14.50 -0.01
C TYR A 333 8.98 -14.50 0.97
N ILE A 334 9.20 -15.05 2.18
CA ILE A 334 8.15 -15.21 3.20
C ILE A 334 7.50 -13.88 3.58
N TYR A 335 8.26 -12.81 3.62
CA TYR A 335 7.70 -11.47 3.82
C TYR A 335 7.12 -10.96 2.52
N SER A 336 5.80 -10.95 2.44
CA SER A 336 5.05 -10.53 1.27
C SER A 336 4.23 -9.25 1.54
N GLY A 337 3.63 -8.69 0.50
CA GLY A 337 2.93 -7.40 0.60
C GLY A 337 3.88 -6.22 0.83
N ALA A 338 3.36 -5.11 1.31
CA ALA A 338 4.12 -3.86 1.41
C ALA A 338 5.37 -3.97 2.30
N ILE A 339 5.27 -4.65 3.45
CA ILE A 339 6.44 -4.82 4.34
C ILE A 339 7.52 -5.70 3.69
N GLY A 340 7.13 -6.70 2.89
CA GLY A 340 8.09 -7.55 2.17
C GLY A 340 8.93 -6.75 1.18
N LEU A 341 8.33 -5.80 0.48
CA LEU A 341 9.06 -4.92 -0.44
C LEU A 341 10.13 -4.06 0.26
N VAL A 342 9.95 -3.82 1.57
CA VAL A 342 10.86 -2.98 2.38
C VAL A 342 11.97 -3.79 3.02
N VAL A 343 11.66 -4.97 3.60
CA VAL A 343 12.63 -5.73 4.40
C VAL A 343 13.44 -6.73 3.58
N THR A 344 12.90 -7.24 2.48
CA THR A 344 13.59 -8.20 1.60
C THR A 344 14.97 -7.72 1.13
N PRO A 345 15.18 -6.45 0.74
CA PRO A 345 16.51 -5.96 0.37
C PRO A 345 17.60 -6.15 1.45
N PHE A 346 17.20 -6.11 2.71
CA PHE A 346 18.12 -6.25 3.84
C PHE A 346 18.41 -7.72 4.20
N HIS A 347 17.43 -8.60 4.00
CA HIS A 347 17.57 -10.02 4.32
C HIS A 347 18.14 -10.84 3.16
N HIS A 348 17.86 -10.45 1.91
CA HIS A 348 18.17 -11.25 0.70
C HIS A 348 18.84 -10.46 -0.43
N GLY A 349 19.22 -9.19 -0.19
CA GLY A 349 19.82 -8.33 -1.21
C GLY A 349 18.82 -7.53 -2.03
N LEU A 350 19.30 -6.43 -2.63
CA LEU A 350 18.46 -5.48 -3.39
C LEU A 350 17.82 -6.12 -4.63
N GLU A 351 18.54 -7.01 -5.29
CA GLU A 351 18.08 -7.75 -6.49
C GLU A 351 16.81 -8.55 -6.23
N ALA A 352 16.66 -9.09 -5.02
CA ALA A 352 15.47 -9.83 -4.61
C ALA A 352 14.18 -8.98 -4.62
N ALA A 353 14.30 -7.67 -4.44
CA ALA A 353 13.19 -6.72 -4.45
C ALA A 353 13.05 -5.95 -5.77
N ALA A 354 14.02 -6.04 -6.70
CA ALA A 354 14.08 -5.24 -7.93
C ALA A 354 12.82 -5.40 -8.81
N GLY A 355 12.35 -6.61 -9.01
CA GLY A 355 11.08 -6.87 -9.70
C GLY A 355 9.85 -6.54 -8.83
N PRO A 356 9.69 -7.18 -7.67
CA PRO A 356 8.50 -7.04 -6.83
C PRO A 356 8.13 -5.61 -6.41
N GLN A 357 9.10 -4.70 -6.22
CA GLN A 357 8.83 -3.31 -5.84
C GLN A 357 7.96 -2.57 -6.88
N SER A 358 8.00 -3.00 -8.15
CA SER A 358 7.19 -2.42 -9.23
C SER A 358 5.68 -2.65 -9.06
N LEU A 359 5.27 -3.65 -8.25
CA LEU A 359 3.88 -3.94 -7.93
C LEU A 359 3.21 -2.82 -7.11
N CYS A 360 3.99 -1.98 -6.42
CA CYS A 360 3.42 -0.93 -5.58
C CYS A 360 2.78 0.18 -6.43
N VAL A 361 1.47 0.39 -6.26
CA VAL A 361 0.68 1.44 -6.92
C VAL A 361 0.65 2.77 -6.14
N SER A 362 1.42 2.90 -5.06
CA SER A 362 1.49 4.09 -4.19
C SER A 362 0.12 4.58 -3.71
N CYS A 363 -0.77 3.65 -3.34
CA CYS A 363 -2.12 3.99 -2.87
C CYS A 363 -2.20 4.33 -1.37
N ASN A 364 -1.14 4.14 -0.63
CA ASN A 364 -0.97 4.41 0.81
C ASN A 364 -1.90 3.64 1.76
N ALA A 365 -2.75 2.73 1.28
CA ALA A 365 -3.65 1.96 2.12
C ALA A 365 -2.93 1.11 3.19
N CYS A 366 -1.74 0.62 2.89
CA CYS A 366 -0.94 -0.19 3.83
C CYS A 366 -0.49 0.58 5.08
N GLU A 367 -0.30 1.89 4.99
CA GLU A 367 0.06 2.75 6.12
C GLU A 367 -1.15 2.97 7.05
N THR A 368 -2.35 3.17 6.47
CA THR A 368 -3.56 3.43 7.27
C THR A 368 -3.94 2.27 8.18
N VAL A 369 -3.64 1.03 7.79
CA VAL A 369 -3.94 -0.18 8.56
C VAL A 369 -2.77 -0.67 9.41
N CYS A 370 -1.59 -0.07 9.31
CA CYS A 370 -0.40 -0.52 10.04
C CYS A 370 -0.56 -0.27 11.56
N PRO A 371 -0.51 -1.32 12.40
CA PRO A 371 -0.70 -1.18 13.84
C PRO A 371 0.50 -0.57 14.59
N VAL A 372 1.56 -0.20 13.88
CA VAL A 372 2.80 0.40 14.40
C VAL A 372 3.28 1.58 13.53
N GLU A 373 2.39 2.14 12.72
CA GLU A 373 2.62 3.35 11.94
C GLU A 373 3.93 3.36 11.12
N ILE A 374 4.20 2.28 10.38
CA ILE A 374 5.33 2.27 9.45
C ILE A 374 4.92 3.01 8.18
N PRO A 375 5.71 3.99 7.70
CA PRO A 375 5.42 4.74 6.47
C PRO A 375 5.78 3.89 5.23
N LEU A 376 5.12 2.74 5.09
CA LEU A 376 5.42 1.72 4.09
C LEU A 376 5.49 2.25 2.65
N PRO A 377 4.56 3.09 2.17
CA PRO A 377 4.60 3.59 0.80
C PRO A 377 5.88 4.37 0.50
N SER A 378 6.27 5.21 1.43
CA SER A 378 7.48 6.02 1.31
C SER A 378 8.75 5.16 1.32
N LEU A 379 8.80 4.14 2.20
CA LEU A 379 9.94 3.19 2.25
C LEU A 379 10.04 2.37 0.97
N ILE A 380 8.91 1.99 0.36
CA ILE A 380 8.91 1.29 -0.93
C ILE A 380 9.46 2.19 -2.05
N LEU A 381 9.12 3.48 -2.04
CA LEU A 381 9.69 4.44 -2.99
C LEU A 381 11.21 4.62 -2.77
N ASP A 382 11.69 4.53 -1.54
CA ASP A 382 13.13 4.54 -1.24
C ASP A 382 13.82 3.26 -1.77
N VAL A 383 13.22 2.09 -1.61
CA VAL A 383 13.70 0.85 -2.25
C VAL A 383 13.75 1.02 -3.77
N ARG A 384 12.67 1.53 -4.37
CA ARG A 384 12.59 1.80 -5.81
C ARG A 384 13.70 2.75 -6.29
N SER A 385 13.97 3.79 -5.50
CA SER A 385 15.07 4.71 -5.81
C SER A 385 16.45 4.06 -5.73
N ARG A 386 16.66 3.12 -4.79
CA ARG A 386 17.89 2.33 -4.70
C ARG A 386 18.05 1.38 -5.90
N VAL A 387 16.96 0.73 -6.31
CA VAL A 387 16.95 -0.12 -7.52
C VAL A 387 17.30 0.72 -8.76
N VAL A 388 16.68 1.89 -8.92
CA VAL A 388 17.00 2.79 -10.04
C VAL A 388 18.45 3.29 -9.99
N ALA A 389 18.99 3.52 -8.80
CA ALA A 389 20.39 3.92 -8.65
C ALA A 389 21.38 2.80 -9.02
N SER A 390 21.02 1.52 -8.78
CA SER A 390 21.83 0.35 -9.10
C SER A 390 21.70 -0.10 -10.54
N GLU A 391 20.47 -0.21 -11.06
CA GLU A 391 20.17 -0.79 -12.38
C GLU A 391 19.96 0.26 -13.49
N GLY A 392 19.74 1.52 -13.08
CA GLY A 392 19.35 2.60 -13.98
C GLY A 392 17.85 2.64 -14.26
N LEU A 393 17.42 3.74 -14.84
CA LEU A 393 16.04 3.92 -15.30
C LEU A 393 15.93 3.49 -16.76
N PRO A 394 14.87 2.78 -17.19
CA PRO A 394 14.61 2.49 -18.60
C PRO A 394 14.69 3.75 -19.46
N TRP A 395 15.37 3.67 -20.61
CA TRP A 395 15.68 4.84 -21.44
C TRP A 395 14.44 5.68 -21.81
N LEU A 396 13.32 5.02 -22.08
CA LEU A 396 12.05 5.69 -22.42
C LEU A 396 11.50 6.50 -21.24
N LYS A 397 11.53 5.96 -20.01
CA LYS A 397 11.14 6.68 -18.82
C LYS A 397 12.04 7.90 -18.58
N ARG A 398 13.35 7.73 -18.75
CA ARG A 398 14.33 8.82 -18.63
C ARG A 398 14.03 9.94 -19.64
N LEU A 399 13.71 9.59 -20.87
CA LEU A 399 13.32 10.55 -21.92
C LEU A 399 12.02 11.28 -21.51
N ILE A 400 10.99 10.55 -21.11
CA ILE A 400 9.69 11.14 -20.70
C ILE A 400 9.89 12.11 -19.53
N PHE A 401 10.62 11.72 -18.49
CA PHE A 401 10.84 12.58 -17.32
C PHE A 401 11.74 13.78 -17.65
N GLY A 402 12.72 13.59 -18.55
CA GLY A 402 13.50 14.69 -19.08
C GLY A 402 12.68 15.72 -19.85
N VAL A 403 11.66 15.29 -20.58
CA VAL A 403 10.67 16.17 -21.25
C VAL A 403 9.78 16.86 -20.20
N LEU A 404 9.22 16.10 -19.25
CA LEU A 404 8.37 16.66 -18.19
C LEU A 404 9.08 17.70 -17.32
N ALA A 405 10.39 17.52 -17.09
CA ALA A 405 11.22 18.46 -16.34
C ALA A 405 11.55 19.74 -17.09
N ARG A 406 11.24 19.82 -18.41
CA ARG A 406 11.46 20.98 -19.28
C ARG A 406 10.11 21.56 -19.76
N PRO A 407 9.48 22.49 -19.04
CA PRO A 407 8.10 22.94 -19.33
C PRO A 407 7.88 23.42 -20.76
N ARG A 408 8.84 24.12 -21.36
CA ARG A 408 8.74 24.59 -22.76
C ARG A 408 8.75 23.46 -23.76
N LEU A 409 9.62 22.47 -23.54
CA LEU A 409 9.71 21.29 -24.41
C LEU A 409 8.44 20.42 -24.27
N PHE A 410 7.95 20.23 -23.05
CA PHE A 410 6.69 19.53 -22.79
C PHE A 410 5.51 20.22 -23.47
N ASP A 411 5.43 21.57 -23.40
CA ASP A 411 4.40 22.34 -24.09
C ASP A 411 4.44 22.13 -25.60
N LEU A 412 5.63 22.25 -26.21
CA LEU A 412 5.82 22.06 -27.64
C LEU A 412 5.42 20.63 -28.08
N LEU A 413 5.93 19.61 -27.39
CA LEU A 413 5.68 18.22 -27.78
C LEU A 413 4.22 17.82 -27.59
N THR A 414 3.54 18.30 -26.54
CA THR A 414 2.11 18.02 -26.35
C THR A 414 1.23 18.72 -27.40
N ARG A 415 1.62 19.91 -27.87
CA ARG A 415 0.92 20.59 -28.99
C ARG A 415 1.11 19.85 -30.32
N LEU A 416 2.33 19.40 -30.59
CA LEU A 416 2.61 18.57 -31.79
C LEU A 416 1.83 17.24 -31.73
N ALA A 417 1.82 16.59 -30.55
CA ALA A 417 1.06 15.37 -30.34
C ALA A 417 -0.45 15.60 -30.52
N ALA A 418 -0.98 16.75 -30.07
CA ALA A 418 -2.41 17.10 -30.23
C ALA A 418 -2.85 17.23 -31.70
N VAL A 419 -1.91 17.59 -32.59
CA VAL A 419 -2.16 17.60 -34.05
C VAL A 419 -1.95 16.20 -34.64
N GLY A 420 -0.83 15.56 -34.32
CA GLY A 420 -0.42 14.27 -34.89
C GLY A 420 -1.28 13.06 -34.47
N GLN A 421 -2.02 13.16 -33.39
CA GLN A 421 -2.85 12.05 -32.84
C GLN A 421 -4.15 11.77 -33.63
N TRP A 422 -4.47 12.59 -34.65
CA TRP A 422 -5.74 12.49 -35.38
C TRP A 422 -6.04 11.06 -35.92
N PRO A 423 -5.05 10.30 -36.47
CA PRO A 423 -5.33 8.94 -36.94
C PRO A 423 -5.80 7.99 -35.84
N ALA A 424 -5.30 8.16 -34.61
CA ALA A 424 -5.61 7.34 -33.44
C ALA A 424 -6.89 7.80 -32.70
N THR A 425 -7.35 9.03 -32.93
CA THR A 425 -8.51 9.61 -32.25
C THR A 425 -9.72 9.79 -33.17
N ARG A 426 -9.49 9.99 -34.47
CA ARG A 426 -10.52 10.34 -35.46
C ARG A 426 -11.39 11.54 -34.99
N GLY A 427 -10.79 12.49 -34.30
CA GLY A 427 -11.46 13.67 -33.77
C GLY A 427 -12.23 13.46 -32.47
N THR A 428 -12.24 12.27 -31.89
CA THR A 428 -12.84 12.00 -30.57
C THR A 428 -11.86 12.41 -29.45
N PRO A 429 -12.35 12.61 -28.20
CA PRO A 429 -11.48 12.94 -27.08
C PRO A 429 -10.64 11.76 -26.58
N TYR A 430 -10.67 10.63 -27.29
CA TYR A 430 -9.99 9.41 -26.88
C TYR A 430 -9.14 8.81 -28.01
N VAL A 431 -7.98 8.28 -27.62
CA VAL A 431 -7.17 7.33 -28.40
C VAL A 431 -7.76 5.94 -28.17
N ARG A 432 -8.32 5.31 -29.19
CA ARG A 432 -9.04 4.04 -29.09
C ARG A 432 -8.33 2.92 -29.82
N TYR A 433 -8.35 1.69 -29.25
CA TYR A 433 -7.75 0.50 -29.85
C TYR A 433 -8.19 0.26 -31.31
N ARG A 434 -9.49 0.40 -31.61
CA ARG A 434 -10.03 0.19 -32.97
C ARG A 434 -9.33 1.01 -34.06
N TYR A 435 -8.77 2.16 -33.71
CA TYR A 435 -8.03 3.00 -34.64
C TYR A 435 -6.54 2.71 -34.66
N LEU A 436 -5.98 2.13 -33.61
CA LEU A 436 -4.59 1.73 -33.52
C LEU A 436 -4.33 0.30 -34.03
N ARG A 437 -5.34 -0.55 -34.02
CA ARG A 437 -5.24 -1.96 -34.44
C ARG A 437 -4.54 -2.16 -35.79
N PRO A 438 -4.82 -1.38 -36.85
CA PRO A 438 -4.11 -1.54 -38.13
C PRO A 438 -2.59 -1.28 -38.08
N PHE A 439 -2.14 -0.56 -37.05
CA PHE A 439 -0.75 -0.16 -36.81
C PHE A 439 -0.05 -0.95 -35.70
N GLU A 440 -0.71 -1.97 -35.14
CA GLU A 440 -0.19 -2.77 -34.01
C GLU A 440 1.13 -3.51 -34.39
N GLY A 441 1.30 -3.83 -35.64
CA GLY A 441 2.54 -4.44 -36.15
C GLY A 441 3.76 -3.51 -36.14
N LEU A 442 3.57 -2.19 -35.97
CA LEU A 442 4.66 -1.23 -35.90
C LEU A 442 5.29 -1.23 -34.51
N PRO A 443 6.62 -1.49 -34.36
CA PRO A 443 7.26 -1.63 -33.05
C PRO A 443 7.02 -0.45 -32.09
N GLY A 444 6.99 0.78 -32.61
CA GLY A 444 6.76 1.98 -31.81
C GLY A 444 5.31 2.19 -31.34
N LEU A 445 4.32 1.62 -32.02
CA LEU A 445 2.89 1.77 -31.69
C LEU A 445 2.31 0.56 -30.97
N ARG A 446 2.98 -0.58 -31.00
CA ARG A 446 2.55 -1.80 -30.33
C ARG A 446 2.22 -1.62 -28.84
N PRO A 447 3.09 -0.99 -28.01
CA PRO A 447 2.77 -0.78 -26.59
C PRO A 447 1.51 0.08 -26.38
N LEU A 448 1.35 1.13 -27.21
CA LEU A 448 0.18 2.00 -27.13
C LEU A 448 -1.10 1.25 -27.54
N ALA A 449 -1.04 0.45 -28.59
CA ALA A 449 -2.15 -0.40 -29.02
C ALA A 449 -2.55 -1.40 -27.92
N GLN A 450 -1.57 -2.06 -27.28
CA GLN A 450 -1.83 -2.99 -26.18
C GLN A 450 -2.51 -2.32 -24.99
N LEU A 451 -2.05 -1.14 -24.58
CA LEU A 451 -2.65 -0.36 -23.48
C LEU A 451 -4.07 0.12 -23.78
N THR A 452 -4.43 0.25 -25.06
CA THR A 452 -5.78 0.70 -25.47
C THR A 452 -6.75 -0.45 -25.73
N ARG A 453 -6.36 -1.71 -25.56
CA ARG A 453 -7.27 -2.87 -25.72
C ARG A 453 -8.39 -2.90 -24.70
N TRP A 454 -8.07 -2.59 -23.46
CA TRP A 454 -8.97 -2.68 -22.30
C TRP A 454 -9.42 -1.33 -21.75
N ARG A 455 -8.75 -0.23 -22.13
CA ARG A 455 -9.17 1.15 -21.83
C ARG A 455 -8.82 2.11 -22.96
N SER A 456 -9.66 3.10 -23.21
CA SER A 456 -9.30 4.22 -24.05
C SER A 456 -8.37 5.19 -23.32
N LEU A 457 -7.45 5.83 -24.00
CA LEU A 457 -6.59 6.86 -23.42
C LEU A 457 -7.08 8.26 -23.83
N PRO A 458 -6.93 9.29 -22.98
CA PRO A 458 -7.32 10.63 -23.36
C PRO A 458 -6.43 11.18 -24.47
N ALA A 459 -7.05 11.89 -25.39
CA ALA A 459 -6.35 12.67 -26.40
C ALA A 459 -5.76 13.93 -25.78
N PHE A 460 -4.60 14.40 -26.28
CA PHE A 460 -4.12 15.74 -25.96
C PHE A 460 -5.08 16.80 -26.48
N ALA A 461 -5.42 17.77 -25.63
CA ALA A 461 -6.29 18.86 -26.01
C ALA A 461 -5.61 19.75 -27.04
N ARG A 462 -6.29 20.04 -28.16
CA ARG A 462 -5.81 20.97 -29.20
C ARG A 462 -5.62 22.39 -28.64
N ARG A 463 -6.49 22.77 -27.71
CA ARG A 463 -6.37 24.02 -26.92
C ARG A 463 -6.29 23.64 -25.45
N PRO A 464 -5.08 23.62 -24.86
CA PRO A 464 -4.91 23.35 -23.45
C PRO A 464 -5.58 24.42 -22.58
N LEU A 465 -5.82 24.12 -21.28
CA LEU A 465 -6.52 25.03 -20.38
C LEU A 465 -5.90 26.43 -20.36
N ARG A 466 -4.59 26.52 -20.32
CA ARG A 466 -3.86 27.81 -20.33
C ARG A 466 -4.15 28.70 -21.55
N ASP A 467 -4.57 28.12 -22.66
CA ASP A 467 -4.95 28.86 -23.87
C ASP A 467 -6.46 29.18 -23.93
N ARG A 468 -7.28 28.47 -23.13
CA ARG A 468 -8.74 28.67 -23.06
C ARG A 468 -9.13 29.78 -22.10
N ILE A 469 -8.37 29.93 -21.00
CA ILE A 469 -8.65 30.90 -19.94
C ILE A 469 -8.49 32.36 -20.45
N GLY A 470 -7.75 32.58 -21.54
CA GLY A 470 -7.62 33.89 -22.20
C GLY A 470 -6.88 34.96 -21.36
N VAL A 471 -6.94 36.20 -21.82
CA VAL A 471 -6.30 37.34 -21.18
C VAL A 471 -6.94 37.69 -19.83
N ARG A 472 -8.17 37.25 -19.55
CA ARG A 472 -8.91 37.58 -18.30
C ARG A 472 -8.17 37.15 -17.02
N ALA A 473 -7.61 35.94 -17.00
CA ALA A 473 -6.84 35.48 -15.83
C ALA A 473 -5.46 36.13 -15.69
N ASN A 474 -4.91 36.72 -16.75
CA ASN A 474 -3.62 37.43 -16.71
C ASN A 474 -3.75 38.91 -16.32
N LEU A 475 -4.84 39.59 -16.69
CA LEU A 475 -5.06 41.00 -16.34
C LEU A 475 -5.30 41.17 -14.83
N ALA A 476 -5.76 40.09 -14.15
CA ALA A 476 -5.85 40.08 -12.70
C ALA A 476 -4.49 40.14 -12.00
N ALA A 477 -3.40 39.73 -12.67
CA ALA A 477 -2.05 39.77 -12.12
C ALA A 477 -1.36 41.17 -12.21
N THR A 478 -1.86 42.08 -13.04
CA THR A 478 -1.18 43.34 -13.33
C THR A 478 -1.70 44.56 -12.59
N HIS A 479 -2.82 44.47 -11.86
CA HIS A 479 -3.37 45.63 -11.16
C HIS A 479 -3.66 45.31 -9.69
N GLN A 480 -2.78 45.73 -8.80
CA GLN A 480 -3.10 45.97 -7.38
C GLN A 480 -4.09 47.13 -7.19
N GLU A 481 -4.29 47.93 -8.23
CA GLU A 481 -5.21 49.08 -8.26
C GLU A 481 -6.63 48.57 -8.57
N GLY A 482 -7.41 48.22 -7.55
CA GLY A 482 -8.82 47.83 -7.68
C GLY A 482 -9.27 46.65 -6.81
N ARG A 483 -8.43 46.20 -5.87
CA ARG A 483 -8.84 45.16 -4.90
C ARG A 483 -9.93 45.75 -3.99
N ARG A 484 -11.16 45.22 -4.06
CA ARG A 484 -12.14 45.46 -2.99
C ARG A 484 -11.62 44.81 -1.73
N SER A 485 -11.75 45.44 -0.58
CA SER A 485 -11.17 45.02 0.71
C SER A 485 -11.65 43.63 1.16
N ASP A 486 -12.68 43.10 0.54
CA ASP A 486 -13.39 41.81 0.83
C ASP A 486 -13.27 40.78 -0.28
N GLU A 487 -12.52 41.03 -1.37
CA GLU A 487 -12.34 40.11 -2.48
C GLU A 487 -11.23 39.07 -2.19
N MET A 488 -11.62 37.79 -1.98
CA MET A 488 -10.68 36.68 -1.82
C MET A 488 -10.05 36.34 -3.17
N THR A 489 -8.72 36.20 -3.20
CA THR A 489 -7.96 35.82 -4.39
C THR A 489 -7.41 34.41 -4.23
N VAL A 490 -7.57 33.58 -5.26
CA VAL A 490 -7.13 32.18 -5.28
C VAL A 490 -6.19 31.93 -6.45
N CYS A 491 -5.05 31.33 -6.18
CA CYS A 491 -4.15 30.80 -7.21
C CYS A 491 -4.60 29.38 -7.60
N TYR A 492 -4.98 29.16 -8.85
CA TYR A 492 -5.38 27.84 -9.33
C TYR A 492 -4.21 27.08 -9.94
N PHE A 493 -3.80 25.97 -9.29
CA PHE A 493 -2.82 25.02 -9.80
C PHE A 493 -3.52 23.85 -10.49
N ALA A 494 -3.59 23.87 -11.82
CA ALA A 494 -4.28 22.84 -12.60
C ALA A 494 -3.51 21.51 -12.71
N GLY A 495 -2.17 21.58 -12.72
CA GLY A 495 -1.33 20.43 -13.01
C GLY A 495 -1.34 20.01 -14.49
N CYS A 496 -0.51 19.04 -14.84
CA CYS A 496 -0.30 18.65 -16.25
C CYS A 496 -1.49 17.94 -16.87
N MET A 497 -2.22 17.10 -16.12
CA MET A 497 -3.34 16.33 -16.66
C MET A 497 -4.54 17.23 -16.97
N THR A 498 -4.91 18.10 -16.04
CA THR A 498 -6.01 19.04 -16.23
C THR A 498 -5.70 20.05 -17.32
N ASP A 499 -4.48 20.55 -17.38
CA ASP A 499 -4.10 21.51 -18.42
C ASP A 499 -4.07 20.90 -19.84
N ARG A 500 -3.56 19.65 -19.99
CA ARG A 500 -3.25 19.06 -21.30
C ARG A 500 -4.25 18.04 -21.81
N LEU A 501 -4.92 17.32 -20.89
CA LEU A 501 -5.80 16.20 -21.25
C LEU A 501 -7.27 16.50 -20.97
N TYR A 502 -7.55 17.23 -19.89
CA TYR A 502 -8.91 17.49 -19.41
C TYR A 502 -9.16 18.98 -19.11
N PRO A 503 -8.95 19.89 -20.07
CA PRO A 503 -9.11 21.31 -19.82
C PRO A 503 -10.52 21.70 -19.33
N GLU A 504 -11.55 20.92 -19.70
CA GLU A 504 -12.94 21.11 -19.23
C GLU A 504 -13.11 20.93 -17.72
N MET A 505 -12.26 20.12 -17.06
CA MET A 505 -12.25 20.04 -15.61
C MET A 505 -11.72 21.34 -14.99
N GLY A 506 -10.66 21.89 -15.58
CA GLY A 506 -10.09 23.16 -15.12
C GLY A 506 -11.02 24.35 -15.33
N GLU A 507 -11.71 24.36 -16.46
CA GLU A 507 -12.76 25.35 -16.73
C GLU A 507 -13.88 25.29 -15.69
N ALA A 508 -14.32 24.08 -15.31
CA ALA A 508 -15.31 23.88 -14.26
C ALA A 508 -14.84 24.39 -12.89
N VAL A 509 -13.60 24.12 -12.50
CA VAL A 509 -13.04 24.64 -11.25
C VAL A 509 -13.05 26.16 -11.24
N ILE A 510 -12.54 26.81 -12.31
CA ILE A 510 -12.53 28.26 -12.43
C ILE A 510 -13.93 28.83 -12.38
N GLN A 511 -14.85 28.23 -13.12
CA GLN A 511 -16.26 28.64 -13.14
C GLN A 511 -16.90 28.61 -11.75
N VAL A 512 -16.67 27.56 -10.96
CA VAL A 512 -17.18 27.45 -9.59
C VAL A 512 -16.59 28.57 -8.72
N LEU A 513 -15.27 28.76 -8.76
CA LEU A 513 -14.59 29.77 -7.96
C LEU A 513 -15.05 31.20 -8.30
N GLU A 514 -15.15 31.53 -9.58
CA GLU A 514 -15.62 32.84 -10.07
C GLU A 514 -17.09 33.08 -9.70
N ARG A 515 -17.97 32.07 -9.83
CA ARG A 515 -19.36 32.18 -9.41
C ARG A 515 -19.52 32.36 -7.90
N CYS A 516 -18.56 31.87 -7.11
CA CYS A 516 -18.52 32.15 -5.67
C CYS A 516 -17.93 33.53 -5.31
N GLY A 517 -17.69 34.39 -6.30
CA GLY A 517 -17.17 35.74 -6.10
C GLY A 517 -15.67 35.82 -5.80
N LEU A 518 -14.89 34.81 -6.23
CA LEU A 518 -13.45 34.81 -6.05
C LEU A 518 -12.73 35.31 -7.31
N ARG A 519 -11.62 35.99 -7.10
CA ARG A 519 -10.66 36.30 -8.14
C ARG A 519 -9.74 35.11 -8.35
N VAL A 520 -9.70 34.52 -9.55
CA VAL A 520 -8.88 33.37 -9.88
C VAL A 520 -7.64 33.79 -10.66
N VAL A 521 -6.47 33.49 -10.12
CA VAL A 521 -5.18 33.69 -10.77
C VAL A 521 -4.66 32.36 -11.31
N PHE A 522 -4.27 32.31 -12.58
CA PHE A 522 -3.74 31.13 -13.23
C PHE A 522 -2.29 31.34 -13.68
N PRO A 523 -1.29 30.80 -12.96
CA PRO A 523 0.10 30.94 -13.34
C PRO A 523 0.38 30.21 -14.66
N ARG A 524 0.70 30.92 -15.73
CA ARG A 524 0.99 30.29 -17.04
C ARG A 524 2.24 29.41 -17.04
N ALA A 525 3.18 29.66 -16.13
CA ALA A 525 4.41 28.90 -15.99
C ALA A 525 4.24 27.54 -15.30
N GLN A 526 3.00 27.17 -14.89
CA GLN A 526 2.76 25.92 -14.22
C GLN A 526 3.05 24.70 -15.12
N HIS A 527 3.46 23.60 -14.49
CA HIS A 527 3.92 22.37 -15.14
C HIS A 527 3.59 21.15 -14.27
N CYS A 528 4.15 19.97 -14.63
CA CYS A 528 3.99 18.76 -13.84
C CYS A 528 4.62 18.90 -12.45
N CYS A 529 3.90 18.48 -11.40
CA CYS A 529 4.43 18.46 -10.02
C CYS A 529 5.59 17.47 -9.81
N GLY A 530 5.87 16.56 -10.74
CA GLY A 530 6.97 15.61 -10.63
C GLY A 530 6.60 14.26 -10.02
N LEU A 531 5.35 14.05 -9.57
CA LEU A 531 4.91 12.78 -9.01
C LEU A 531 5.26 11.56 -9.88
N PRO A 532 5.11 11.56 -11.23
CA PRO A 532 5.48 10.41 -12.05
C PRO A 532 6.97 10.01 -11.95
N ALA A 533 7.87 11.00 -11.86
CA ALA A 533 9.29 10.76 -11.68
C ALA A 533 9.60 10.23 -10.27
N LEU A 534 9.04 10.85 -9.24
CA LEU A 534 9.21 10.42 -7.84
C LEU A 534 8.69 8.99 -7.65
N ASN A 535 7.50 8.67 -8.13
CA ASN A 535 6.92 7.33 -8.05
C ASN A 535 7.69 6.28 -8.85
N SER A 536 8.48 6.69 -9.83
CA SER A 536 9.35 5.79 -10.59
C SER A 536 10.76 5.67 -10.02
N GLY A 537 11.05 6.30 -8.87
CA GLY A 537 12.38 6.30 -8.24
C GLY A 537 13.38 7.29 -8.85
N ASP A 538 12.97 8.11 -9.82
CA ASP A 538 13.82 9.13 -10.44
C ASP A 538 13.87 10.40 -9.58
N ARG A 539 14.73 10.39 -8.59
CA ARG A 539 14.91 11.54 -7.69
C ARG A 539 15.49 12.76 -8.40
N GLN A 540 16.33 12.57 -9.42
CA GLN A 540 16.98 13.69 -10.12
C GLN A 540 15.94 14.60 -10.80
N HIS A 541 15.09 14.02 -11.66
CA HIS A 541 14.04 14.79 -12.32
C HIS A 541 12.95 15.23 -11.33
N GLY A 542 12.63 14.39 -10.32
CA GLY A 542 11.69 14.73 -9.27
C GLY A 542 12.08 16.00 -8.50
N VAL A 543 13.32 16.10 -8.04
CA VAL A 543 13.87 17.29 -7.35
C VAL A 543 13.83 18.52 -8.25
N ALA A 544 14.21 18.37 -9.52
CA ALA A 544 14.19 19.49 -10.46
C ALA A 544 12.79 20.08 -10.64
N MET A 545 11.78 19.20 -10.84
CA MET A 545 10.37 19.59 -10.97
C MET A 545 9.82 20.16 -9.66
N ALA A 546 10.14 19.56 -8.51
CA ALA A 546 9.73 20.06 -7.20
C ALA A 546 10.22 21.49 -6.96
N LYS A 547 11.51 21.75 -7.19
CA LYS A 547 12.10 23.09 -7.06
C LYS A 547 11.46 24.11 -8.01
N GLN A 548 11.14 23.71 -9.24
CA GLN A 548 10.45 24.57 -10.20
C GLN A 548 9.02 24.89 -9.73
N THR A 549 8.28 23.88 -9.24
CA THR A 549 6.91 24.06 -8.72
C THR A 549 6.88 25.01 -7.54
N VAL A 550 7.78 24.83 -6.55
CA VAL A 550 7.87 25.71 -5.38
C VAL A 550 8.12 27.16 -5.81
N ARG A 551 9.15 27.41 -6.66
CA ARG A 551 9.44 28.76 -7.15
C ARG A 551 8.26 29.40 -7.89
N MET A 552 7.57 28.63 -8.72
CA MET A 552 6.44 29.11 -9.51
C MET A 552 5.25 29.47 -8.61
N LEU A 553 4.95 28.67 -7.59
CA LEU A 553 3.85 28.91 -6.67
C LEU A 553 4.13 30.12 -5.76
N GLU A 554 5.34 30.25 -5.20
CA GLU A 554 5.75 31.41 -4.42
C GLU A 554 5.59 32.69 -5.24
N ARG A 555 6.18 32.71 -6.43
CA ARG A 555 6.06 33.85 -7.33
C ARG A 555 4.61 34.22 -7.63
N ALA A 556 3.77 33.22 -7.88
CA ALA A 556 2.34 33.43 -8.13
C ALA A 556 1.63 34.06 -6.92
N LEU A 557 1.96 33.61 -5.69
CA LEU A 557 1.43 34.18 -4.46
C LEU A 557 1.91 35.62 -4.24
N ASP A 558 3.21 35.87 -4.44
CA ASP A 558 3.82 37.21 -4.24
C ASP A 558 3.26 38.25 -5.24
N GLU A 559 3.15 37.87 -6.52
CA GLU A 559 2.64 38.75 -7.57
C GLU A 559 1.12 39.01 -7.48
N SER A 560 0.33 38.04 -7.02
CA SER A 560 -1.12 38.13 -7.00
C SER A 560 -1.74 38.50 -5.67
N GLY A 561 -0.99 38.34 -4.58
CA GLY A 561 -1.51 38.43 -3.21
C GLY A 561 -2.57 37.38 -2.91
N ALA A 562 -2.54 36.22 -3.58
CA ALA A 562 -3.56 35.17 -3.40
C ALA A 562 -3.53 34.58 -1.97
N ASP A 563 -4.72 34.36 -1.43
CA ASP A 563 -4.92 33.84 -0.06
C ASP A 563 -4.67 32.34 0.01
N TYR A 564 -5.07 31.61 -1.03
CA TYR A 564 -4.98 30.15 -1.13
C TYR A 564 -4.46 29.70 -2.50
N ILE A 565 -3.91 28.49 -2.52
CA ILE A 565 -3.64 27.73 -3.74
C ILE A 565 -4.64 26.57 -3.79
N VAL A 566 -5.50 26.53 -4.80
CA VAL A 566 -6.47 25.47 -5.00
C VAL A 566 -6.05 24.56 -6.13
N CYS A 567 -6.15 23.25 -5.92
CA CYS A 567 -5.81 22.25 -6.93
C CYS A 567 -6.96 21.21 -7.08
N ALA A 568 -7.32 20.90 -8.31
CA ALA A 568 -8.31 19.85 -8.61
C ALA A 568 -7.71 18.42 -8.63
N SER A 569 -6.41 18.29 -8.37
CA SER A 569 -5.72 16.99 -8.34
C SER A 569 -5.21 16.71 -6.94
N THR A 570 -5.89 15.86 -6.18
CA THR A 570 -5.45 15.43 -4.84
C THR A 570 -4.05 14.82 -4.87
N SER A 571 -3.67 14.12 -5.95
CA SER A 571 -2.30 13.63 -6.15
C SER A 571 -1.25 14.75 -6.18
N CYS A 572 -1.54 15.85 -6.87
CA CYS A 572 -0.61 17.00 -6.89
C CYS A 572 -0.54 17.68 -5.53
N VAL A 573 -1.66 17.78 -4.80
CA VAL A 573 -1.71 18.34 -3.44
C VAL A 573 -0.82 17.52 -2.53
N VAL A 574 -1.03 16.20 -2.45
CA VAL A 574 -0.23 15.30 -1.62
C VAL A 574 1.26 15.41 -1.96
N THR A 575 1.60 15.41 -3.26
CA THR A 575 2.99 15.52 -3.69
C THR A 575 3.65 16.81 -3.17
N ILE A 576 2.94 17.93 -3.20
CA ILE A 576 3.53 19.22 -2.77
C ILE A 576 3.60 19.30 -1.23
N ILE A 577 2.54 18.89 -0.51
CA ILE A 577 2.47 19.07 0.95
C ILE A 577 3.08 17.93 1.76
N GLN A 578 3.38 16.78 1.15
CA GLN A 578 3.97 15.62 1.83
C GLN A 578 5.26 15.14 1.15
N ASP A 579 5.21 14.77 -0.15
CA ASP A 579 6.37 14.17 -0.81
C ASP A 579 7.54 15.14 -0.95
N TYR A 580 7.29 16.43 -1.25
CA TYR A 580 8.36 17.42 -1.34
C TYR A 580 9.00 17.70 0.01
N LEU A 581 8.22 17.77 1.09
CA LEU A 581 8.76 17.98 2.44
C LEU A 581 9.73 16.86 2.79
N ARG A 582 9.30 15.61 2.58
CA ARG A 582 10.15 14.44 2.81
C ARG A 582 11.37 14.42 1.90
N LEU A 583 11.19 14.72 0.59
CA LEU A 583 12.26 14.74 -0.39
C LEU A 583 13.36 15.76 -0.02
N PHE A 584 12.97 16.96 0.39
CA PHE A 584 13.92 18.00 0.76
C PHE A 584 14.57 17.77 2.13
N GLU A 585 13.85 17.15 3.07
CA GLU A 585 14.39 16.69 4.34
C GLU A 585 15.44 15.60 4.14
N ASP A 586 15.12 14.56 3.36
CA ASP A 586 16.01 13.46 3.00
C ASP A 586 17.31 13.91 2.33
N LEU A 587 17.24 14.95 1.52
CA LEU A 587 18.37 15.52 0.81
C LEU A 587 19.05 16.66 1.58
N GLN A 588 18.61 16.91 2.82
CA GLN A 588 19.11 17.98 3.70
C GLN A 588 19.05 19.38 3.03
N LEU A 589 18.06 19.61 2.18
CA LEU A 589 17.85 20.87 1.46
C LEU A 589 16.99 21.83 2.29
N GLN A 590 17.52 22.30 3.43
CA GLN A 590 16.77 23.03 4.46
C GLN A 590 16.06 24.29 3.91
N SER A 591 16.68 25.04 3.01
CA SER A 591 16.05 26.22 2.40
C SER A 591 14.78 25.85 1.62
N TRP A 592 14.82 24.75 0.84
CA TRP A 592 13.67 24.27 0.08
C TRP A 592 12.59 23.67 0.98
N LEU A 593 13.00 23.00 2.05
CA LEU A 593 12.10 22.45 3.06
C LEU A 593 11.27 23.57 3.71
N ASN A 594 11.92 24.65 4.15
CA ASN A 594 11.23 25.79 4.78
C ASN A 594 10.27 26.51 3.82
N ARG A 595 10.68 26.70 2.58
CA ARG A 595 9.84 27.30 1.51
C ARG A 595 8.61 26.42 1.26
N THR A 596 8.79 25.11 1.15
CA THR A 596 7.68 24.18 0.94
C THR A 596 6.73 24.15 2.12
N ARG A 597 7.23 24.22 3.37
CA ARG A 597 6.38 24.31 4.57
C ARG A 597 5.49 25.55 4.56
N SER A 598 6.03 26.68 4.15
CA SER A 598 5.25 27.93 4.01
C SER A 598 4.14 27.79 2.97
N LEU A 599 4.40 27.13 1.83
CA LEU A 599 3.40 26.88 0.80
C LEU A 599 2.34 25.87 1.25
N ALA A 600 2.76 24.80 1.95
CA ALA A 600 1.88 23.69 2.33
C ALA A 600 0.67 24.14 3.16
N GLY A 601 0.84 25.17 4.02
CA GLY A 601 -0.25 25.75 4.79
C GLY A 601 -1.31 26.50 3.99
N ARG A 602 -1.03 26.82 2.72
CA ARG A 602 -1.91 27.59 1.81
C ARG A 602 -2.49 26.76 0.67
N ILE A 603 -2.07 25.50 0.52
CA ILE A 603 -2.52 24.62 -0.56
C ILE A 603 -3.68 23.75 -0.07
N MET A 604 -4.77 23.75 -0.83
CA MET A 604 -5.95 22.91 -0.57
C MET A 604 -6.39 22.20 -1.85
N ASP A 605 -6.91 20.99 -1.68
CA ASP A 605 -7.69 20.35 -2.74
C ASP A 605 -9.03 21.09 -2.92
N PHE A 606 -9.62 20.89 -4.10
CA PHE A 606 -10.87 21.59 -4.45
C PHE A 606 -12.03 21.24 -3.49
N THR A 607 -12.14 19.98 -3.07
CA THR A 607 -13.26 19.52 -2.21
C THR A 607 -13.16 20.13 -0.82
N SER A 608 -11.97 20.12 -0.22
CA SER A 608 -11.72 20.77 1.07
C SER A 608 -11.92 22.27 1.00
N PHE A 609 -11.46 22.93 -0.06
CA PHE A 609 -11.63 24.36 -0.24
C PHE A 609 -13.11 24.72 -0.37
N LEU A 610 -13.88 23.96 -1.16
CA LEU A 610 -15.30 24.16 -1.33
C LEU A 610 -16.05 24.12 0.01
N LEU A 611 -15.80 23.08 0.83
CA LEU A 611 -16.52 22.92 2.10
C LEU A 611 -16.00 23.87 3.19
N ARG A 612 -14.70 23.90 3.42
CA ARG A 612 -14.11 24.57 4.59
C ARG A 612 -14.00 26.08 4.41
N VAL A 613 -14.02 26.56 3.17
CA VAL A 613 -13.95 27.99 2.85
C VAL A 613 -15.24 28.50 2.26
N LEU A 614 -15.68 27.95 1.11
CA LEU A 614 -16.83 28.53 0.39
C LEU A 614 -18.15 28.27 1.08
N VAL A 615 -18.41 27.03 1.53
CA VAL A 615 -19.65 26.68 2.26
C VAL A 615 -19.66 27.33 3.64
N ALA A 616 -18.56 27.22 4.39
CA ALA A 616 -18.45 27.80 5.73
C ALA A 616 -18.62 29.32 5.74
N GLN A 617 -18.17 30.02 4.68
CA GLN A 617 -18.33 31.48 4.52
C GLN A 617 -19.61 31.87 3.77
N GLN A 618 -20.50 30.93 3.48
CA GLN A 618 -21.78 31.15 2.77
C GLN A 618 -21.58 31.83 1.39
N ARG A 619 -20.51 31.51 0.68
CA ARG A 619 -20.17 32.09 -0.63
C ARG A 619 -20.73 31.32 -1.82
N LEU A 620 -21.39 30.17 -1.59
CA LEU A 620 -21.98 29.41 -2.68
C LEU A 620 -23.20 30.16 -3.25
N PRO A 621 -23.28 30.34 -4.58
CA PRO A 621 -24.43 30.90 -5.22
C PRO A 621 -25.62 29.97 -5.12
N THR A 622 -26.82 30.46 -5.48
CA THR A 622 -28.05 29.67 -5.52
C THR A 622 -27.87 28.47 -6.44
N LEU A 623 -28.31 27.30 -6.00
CA LEU A 623 -28.29 26.11 -6.85
C LEU A 623 -29.35 26.20 -7.95
N ARG A 624 -29.04 25.70 -9.13
CA ARG A 624 -29.97 25.55 -10.25
C ARG A 624 -31.10 24.61 -9.84
N ARG A 625 -32.33 25.06 -10.03
CA ARG A 625 -33.52 24.19 -9.95
C ARG A 625 -33.53 23.25 -11.16
N LEU A 626 -33.90 21.99 -10.95
CA LEU A 626 -34.16 21.07 -12.06
C LEU A 626 -35.28 21.59 -12.94
N ARG A 627 -35.15 21.44 -14.24
CA ARG A 627 -36.22 21.82 -15.19
C ARG A 627 -37.41 20.86 -15.02
N PRO A 628 -38.63 21.29 -15.31
CA PRO A 628 -39.78 20.41 -15.35
C PRO A 628 -39.50 19.20 -16.26
N GLY A 629 -39.67 17.99 -15.72
CA GLY A 629 -39.38 16.73 -16.42
C GLY A 629 -37.91 16.26 -16.38
N GLU A 630 -36.98 17.03 -15.83
CA GLU A 630 -35.60 16.63 -15.60
C GLU A 630 -35.52 15.78 -14.32
N THR A 631 -35.02 14.54 -14.42
CA THR A 631 -34.78 13.70 -13.26
C THR A 631 -33.37 13.94 -12.77
N ALA A 632 -33.21 14.09 -11.45
CA ALA A 632 -31.89 14.17 -10.84
C ALA A 632 -31.11 12.86 -11.07
N PRO A 633 -29.85 12.94 -11.47
CA PRO A 633 -29.03 11.73 -11.62
C PRO A 633 -28.75 11.07 -10.27
N VAL A 634 -28.73 9.74 -10.27
CA VAL A 634 -28.20 8.98 -9.14
C VAL A 634 -26.69 8.96 -9.27
N VAL A 635 -26.00 9.35 -8.20
CA VAL A 635 -24.54 9.48 -8.15
C VAL A 635 -23.95 8.32 -7.35
N THR A 636 -22.80 7.80 -7.80
CA THR A 636 -21.91 7.01 -6.96
C THR A 636 -20.53 7.67 -6.94
N TYR A 637 -19.77 7.44 -5.86
CA TYR A 637 -18.48 8.13 -5.64
C TYR A 637 -17.34 7.15 -5.50
N HIS A 638 -16.22 7.42 -6.22
CA HIS A 638 -14.94 6.74 -6.05
C HIS A 638 -14.00 7.61 -5.23
N ASP A 639 -13.66 7.15 -4.02
CA ASP A 639 -12.65 7.79 -3.19
C ASP A 639 -11.26 7.59 -3.83
N SER A 640 -10.62 8.68 -4.25
CA SER A 640 -9.25 8.54 -4.71
C SER A 640 -8.33 8.18 -3.54
N CYS A 641 -7.39 7.27 -3.78
CA CYS A 641 -6.50 6.80 -2.73
C CYS A 641 -5.67 7.95 -2.11
N GLN A 642 -5.33 8.97 -2.87
CA GLN A 642 -4.62 10.14 -2.36
C GLN A 642 -5.53 11.01 -1.48
N SER A 643 -6.81 11.11 -1.81
CA SER A 643 -7.80 11.82 -1.02
C SER A 643 -8.04 11.13 0.32
N CYS A 644 -8.43 9.85 0.29
CA CYS A 644 -8.85 9.15 1.50
C CYS A 644 -7.68 8.69 2.40
N ASN A 645 -6.56 8.24 1.83
CA ASN A 645 -5.46 7.67 2.61
C ASN A 645 -4.37 8.70 2.99
N CYS A 646 -4.18 9.76 2.18
CA CYS A 646 -3.15 10.77 2.44
C CYS A 646 -3.72 12.06 3.04
N LEU A 647 -4.88 12.53 2.54
CA LEU A 647 -5.52 13.75 3.03
C LEU A 647 -6.59 13.49 4.10
N GLY A 648 -6.99 12.24 4.31
CA GLY A 648 -8.00 11.85 5.30
C GLY A 648 -9.44 12.24 4.92
N LEU A 649 -9.67 12.62 3.65
CA LEU A 649 -10.97 13.04 3.14
C LEU A 649 -11.85 11.81 2.86
N ARG A 650 -12.81 11.54 3.73
CA ARG A 650 -13.70 10.38 3.60
C ARG A 650 -15.17 10.76 3.48
N THR A 651 -15.57 11.87 4.09
CA THR A 651 -16.97 12.34 4.15
C THR A 651 -17.21 13.56 3.28
N GLU A 652 -16.18 14.34 2.99
CA GLU A 652 -16.28 15.67 2.39
C GLU A 652 -16.96 15.66 1.02
N ALA A 653 -16.57 14.76 0.12
CA ALA A 653 -17.21 14.66 -1.18
C ALA A 653 -18.68 14.23 -1.08
N ARG A 654 -19.00 13.39 -0.10
CA ARG A 654 -20.35 12.94 0.20
C ARG A 654 -21.22 14.08 0.71
N GLN A 655 -20.68 14.92 1.58
CA GLN A 655 -21.34 16.15 2.04
C GLN A 655 -21.63 17.10 0.87
N VAL A 656 -20.67 17.29 -0.05
CA VAL A 656 -20.91 18.10 -1.25
C VAL A 656 -22.06 17.51 -2.07
N ILE A 657 -22.07 16.21 -2.31
CA ILE A 657 -23.09 15.58 -3.17
C ILE A 657 -24.47 15.58 -2.51
N ARG A 658 -24.57 15.17 -1.23
CA ARG A 658 -25.84 15.02 -0.53
C ARG A 658 -26.36 16.33 0.05
N ASP A 659 -25.50 17.04 0.81
CA ASP A 659 -25.93 18.15 1.65
C ASP A 659 -25.89 19.49 0.88
N VAL A 660 -24.88 19.67 0.01
CA VAL A 660 -24.75 20.90 -0.78
C VAL A 660 -25.57 20.83 -2.06
N LEU A 661 -25.45 19.74 -2.84
CA LEU A 661 -26.14 19.62 -4.13
C LEU A 661 -27.53 18.97 -4.05
N GLY A 662 -27.87 18.33 -2.93
CA GLY A 662 -29.17 17.65 -2.74
C GLY A 662 -29.37 16.43 -3.63
N LEU A 663 -28.29 15.76 -4.06
CA LEU A 663 -28.34 14.62 -4.99
C LEU A 663 -28.35 13.28 -4.24
N GLU A 664 -29.05 12.30 -4.83
CA GLU A 664 -29.03 10.92 -4.34
C GLU A 664 -27.64 10.31 -4.56
N LEU A 665 -26.98 9.92 -3.46
CA LEU A 665 -25.70 9.21 -3.49
C LEU A 665 -25.90 7.76 -3.06
N ARG A 666 -25.62 6.83 -3.95
CA ARG A 666 -25.55 5.39 -3.66
C ARG A 666 -24.11 4.95 -3.55
N GLU A 667 -23.75 4.46 -2.36
CA GLU A 667 -22.39 4.03 -2.08
C GLU A 667 -22.06 2.75 -2.84
N MET A 668 -20.95 2.75 -3.59
CA MET A 668 -20.44 1.53 -4.18
C MET A 668 -19.64 0.71 -3.16
N ARG A 669 -19.67 -0.60 -3.32
CA ARG A 669 -18.78 -1.50 -2.57
C ARG A 669 -17.32 -1.16 -2.88
N ASP A 670 -16.45 -1.16 -1.84
CA ASP A 670 -15.03 -0.84 -2.00
C ASP A 670 -14.73 0.52 -2.66
N SER A 671 -15.54 1.56 -2.35
CA SER A 671 -15.35 2.90 -2.92
C SER A 671 -13.95 3.43 -2.73
N ASP A 672 -13.32 3.12 -1.58
CA ASP A 672 -11.98 3.54 -1.14
C ASP A 672 -10.82 2.63 -1.60
N VAL A 673 -11.12 1.52 -2.28
CA VAL A 673 -10.08 0.67 -2.90
C VAL A 673 -9.58 1.32 -4.18
N CYS A 674 -8.26 1.29 -4.39
CA CYS A 674 -7.61 1.88 -5.58
C CYS A 674 -8.25 1.40 -6.88
N CYS A 675 -8.45 2.32 -7.83
CA CYS A 675 -9.00 2.02 -9.16
C CYS A 675 -8.04 1.22 -10.06
N GLY A 676 -6.76 1.09 -9.69
CA GLY A 676 -5.74 0.41 -10.48
C GLY A 676 -4.87 1.32 -11.35
N PHE A 677 -5.09 2.64 -11.35
CA PHE A 677 -4.29 3.55 -12.17
C PHE A 677 -2.80 3.52 -11.80
N GLY A 678 -2.45 3.78 -10.52
CA GLY A 678 -1.07 3.70 -9.99
C GLY A 678 0.01 4.42 -10.83
N GLY A 679 -0.37 5.40 -11.65
CA GLY A 679 0.58 6.11 -12.53
C GLY A 679 1.26 5.16 -13.54
N SER A 680 2.60 4.99 -13.40
CA SER A 680 3.37 4.10 -14.28
C SER A 680 3.02 2.62 -14.12
N THR A 681 2.52 2.20 -12.96
CA THR A 681 2.14 0.79 -12.70
C THR A 681 1.09 0.28 -13.67
N SER A 682 0.13 1.13 -14.09
CA SER A 682 -0.87 0.73 -15.09
C SER A 682 -0.32 0.51 -16.50
N ILE A 683 0.94 0.89 -16.73
CA ILE A 683 1.68 0.65 -17.97
C ILE A 683 2.61 -0.55 -17.81
N GLU A 684 3.22 -0.71 -16.65
CA GLU A 684 4.17 -1.78 -16.33
C GLU A 684 3.46 -3.12 -16.06
N HIS A 685 2.29 -3.05 -15.42
CA HIS A 685 1.46 -4.19 -15.04
C HIS A 685 0.00 -3.98 -15.49
N PRO A 686 -0.24 -3.94 -16.82
CA PRO A 686 -1.56 -3.67 -17.38
C PRO A 686 -2.61 -4.69 -16.93
N GLU A 687 -2.24 -5.96 -16.74
CA GLU A 687 -3.14 -7.03 -16.32
C GLU A 687 -3.69 -6.80 -14.91
N ILE A 688 -2.86 -6.31 -13.98
CA ILE A 688 -3.29 -5.94 -12.63
C ILE A 688 -4.22 -4.72 -12.69
N ALA A 689 -3.83 -3.73 -13.50
CA ALA A 689 -4.59 -2.48 -13.64
C ALA A 689 -5.98 -2.71 -14.26
N GLU A 690 -6.06 -3.58 -15.27
CA GLU A 690 -7.31 -3.98 -15.93
C GLU A 690 -8.27 -4.67 -14.95
N ARG A 691 -7.80 -5.65 -14.18
CA ARG A 691 -8.61 -6.37 -13.18
C ARG A 691 -9.15 -5.43 -12.09
N LEU A 692 -8.33 -4.52 -11.60
CA LEU A 692 -8.74 -3.54 -10.60
C LEU A 692 -9.76 -2.56 -11.17
N LEU A 693 -9.59 -2.12 -12.41
CA LEU A 693 -10.54 -1.26 -13.12
C LEU A 693 -11.89 -1.96 -13.32
N GLU A 694 -11.86 -3.18 -13.82
CA GLU A 694 -13.05 -4.00 -14.08
C GLU A 694 -13.87 -4.19 -12.81
N ARG A 695 -13.21 -4.57 -11.70
CA ARG A 695 -13.84 -4.70 -10.38
C ARG A 695 -14.49 -3.38 -9.96
N LYS A 696 -13.79 -2.26 -10.13
CA LYS A 696 -14.29 -0.94 -9.73
C LYS A 696 -15.51 -0.51 -10.53
N LEU A 697 -15.49 -0.70 -11.84
CA LEU A 697 -16.63 -0.35 -12.73
C LEU A 697 -17.83 -1.25 -12.46
N ARG A 698 -17.64 -2.54 -12.23
CA ARG A 698 -18.71 -3.47 -11.84
C ARG A 698 -19.38 -3.03 -10.52
N HIS A 699 -18.61 -2.66 -9.50
CA HIS A 699 -19.17 -2.16 -8.23
C HIS A 699 -19.92 -0.83 -8.40
N ALA A 700 -19.49 0.03 -9.32
CA ALA A 700 -20.22 1.25 -9.64
C ALA A 700 -21.55 0.95 -10.34
N GLU A 701 -21.57 0.02 -11.30
CA GLU A 701 -22.79 -0.41 -12.02
C GLU A 701 -23.80 -1.09 -11.10
N GLU A 702 -23.34 -1.91 -10.14
CA GLU A 702 -24.18 -2.58 -9.14
C GLU A 702 -25.02 -1.59 -8.30
N THR A 703 -24.61 -0.32 -8.19
CA THR A 703 -25.39 0.72 -7.49
C THR A 703 -26.62 1.20 -8.27
N GLY A 704 -26.67 0.95 -9.57
CA GLY A 704 -27.67 1.54 -10.47
C GLY A 704 -27.50 3.04 -10.68
N ALA A 705 -26.34 3.62 -10.30
CA ALA A 705 -26.04 5.03 -10.55
C ALA A 705 -25.78 5.31 -12.03
N THR A 706 -26.14 6.51 -12.48
CA THR A 706 -25.84 6.99 -13.83
C THR A 706 -24.59 7.85 -13.89
N LEU A 707 -24.15 8.37 -12.74
CA LEU A 707 -22.94 9.18 -12.59
C LEU A 707 -21.96 8.51 -11.63
N LEU A 708 -20.71 8.36 -12.09
CA LEU A 708 -19.55 8.01 -11.26
C LEU A 708 -18.69 9.27 -11.08
N VAL A 709 -18.51 9.70 -9.84
CA VAL A 709 -17.78 10.93 -9.52
C VAL A 709 -16.49 10.60 -8.76
N SER A 710 -15.44 11.37 -8.99
CA SER A 710 -14.18 11.34 -8.22
C SER A 710 -13.53 12.71 -8.25
N ASP A 711 -12.52 12.91 -7.38
CA ASP A 711 -11.80 14.17 -7.19
C ASP A 711 -10.33 14.14 -7.72
N ASN A 712 -9.97 13.11 -8.49
CA ASN A 712 -8.60 12.95 -8.98
C ASN A 712 -8.54 12.69 -10.48
N PRO A 713 -7.88 13.55 -11.27
CA PRO A 713 -7.77 13.39 -12.73
C PRO A 713 -7.13 12.06 -13.16
N GLY A 714 -6.21 11.49 -12.37
CA GLY A 714 -5.60 10.18 -12.65
C GLY A 714 -6.62 9.04 -12.58
N CYS A 715 -7.42 8.99 -11.51
CA CYS A 715 -8.51 8.03 -11.38
C CYS A 715 -9.55 8.21 -12.49
N LEU A 716 -9.91 9.46 -12.79
CA LEU A 716 -10.87 9.76 -13.85
C LEU A 716 -10.39 9.33 -15.23
N MET A 717 -9.10 9.50 -15.52
CA MET A 717 -8.52 9.00 -16.78
C MET A 717 -8.72 7.49 -16.93
N HIS A 718 -8.49 6.77 -15.85
CA HIS A 718 -8.59 5.32 -15.83
C HIS A 718 -10.04 4.84 -15.95
N LEU A 719 -10.93 5.40 -15.13
CA LEU A 719 -12.36 5.10 -15.11
C LEU A 719 -13.06 5.49 -16.41
N ARG A 720 -12.83 6.71 -16.92
CA ARG A 720 -13.36 7.17 -18.22
C ARG A 720 -12.90 6.29 -19.37
N GLY A 721 -11.60 5.93 -19.33
CA GLY A 721 -11.03 5.06 -20.35
C GLY A 721 -11.67 3.68 -20.40
N GLY A 722 -11.95 3.08 -19.23
CA GLY A 722 -12.64 1.80 -19.12
C GLY A 722 -14.11 1.87 -19.56
N VAL A 723 -14.81 2.93 -19.15
CA VAL A 723 -16.20 3.17 -19.58
C VAL A 723 -16.29 3.34 -21.10
N ASP A 724 -15.40 4.16 -21.69
CA ASP A 724 -15.41 4.41 -23.15
C ASP A 724 -15.04 3.15 -23.95
N ALA A 725 -14.02 2.40 -23.51
CA ALA A 725 -13.58 1.20 -24.23
C ALA A 725 -14.64 0.10 -24.27
N ASN A 726 -15.42 -0.03 -23.20
CA ASN A 726 -16.41 -1.10 -23.02
C ASN A 726 -17.85 -0.63 -23.27
N GLY A 727 -18.07 0.63 -23.68
CA GLY A 727 -19.41 1.17 -23.97
C GLY A 727 -20.36 1.13 -22.79
N ARG A 728 -19.87 1.31 -21.55
CA ARG A 728 -20.68 1.20 -20.32
C ARG A 728 -21.60 2.41 -20.15
N PRO A 729 -22.81 2.24 -19.58
CA PRO A 729 -23.80 3.30 -19.44
C PRO A 729 -23.53 4.22 -18.22
N LEU A 730 -22.27 4.53 -17.94
CA LEU A 730 -21.84 5.40 -16.84
C LEU A 730 -21.22 6.68 -17.38
N ARG A 731 -21.66 7.83 -16.88
CA ARG A 731 -20.98 9.09 -17.09
C ARG A 731 -20.00 9.34 -15.95
N VAL A 732 -18.73 9.63 -16.26
CA VAL A 732 -17.68 9.79 -15.24
C VAL A 732 -17.24 11.24 -15.17
N LEU A 733 -17.40 11.89 -14.01
CA LEU A 733 -17.15 13.32 -13.80
C LEU A 733 -16.16 13.58 -12.67
N HIS A 734 -15.45 14.69 -12.78
CA HIS A 734 -14.80 15.31 -11.63
C HIS A 734 -15.84 15.99 -10.74
N LEU A 735 -15.62 15.99 -9.41
CA LEU A 735 -16.56 16.64 -8.48
C LEU A 735 -16.79 18.11 -8.83
N ALA A 736 -15.76 18.85 -9.27
CA ALA A 736 -15.90 20.24 -9.71
C ALA A 736 -16.82 20.39 -10.93
N GLN A 737 -16.84 19.42 -11.86
CA GLN A 737 -17.73 19.44 -13.00
C GLN A 737 -19.18 19.23 -12.56
N LEU A 738 -19.41 18.30 -11.62
CA LEU A 738 -20.71 18.09 -11.03
C LEU A 738 -21.22 19.37 -10.34
N VAL A 739 -20.37 19.98 -9.50
CA VAL A 739 -20.72 21.25 -8.82
C VAL A 739 -21.04 22.34 -9.83
N ALA A 740 -20.22 22.52 -10.88
CA ALA A 740 -20.44 23.54 -11.92
C ALA A 740 -21.75 23.36 -12.68
N GLU A 741 -22.23 22.13 -12.90
CA GLU A 741 -23.52 21.82 -13.55
C GLU A 741 -24.71 22.22 -12.68
N TYR A 742 -24.56 22.29 -11.36
CA TYR A 742 -25.62 22.59 -10.40
C TYR A 742 -25.57 24.01 -9.81
N LEU A 743 -24.56 24.79 -10.10
CA LEU A 743 -24.55 26.23 -9.76
C LEU A 743 -25.34 27.03 -10.79
N ALA A 744 -26.19 27.96 -10.32
CA ALA A 744 -27.01 28.85 -11.17
C ALA A 744 -26.18 29.90 -11.90
#